data_5f2be90546177e88e29cec6a067d9548
#
_entry.id   5f2be90546177e88e29cec6a067d9548
#
_cell.length_a   1.000
_cell.length_b   1.000
_cell.length_c   1.000
_cell.angle_alpha   90.00
_cell.angle_beta   90.00
_cell.angle_gamma   90.00
#
_symmetry.space_group_name_H-M   'P 1'
#
loop_
_entity.id
_entity.type
_entity.pdbx_description
1 polymer ?
#
loop_
_entity_poly.entity_id
_entity_poly.type
_entity_poly.pdbx_seq_one_letter_code
_entity_poly.pdbx_strand_id
1 'polypeptide(L)'
;MRLKITLTLLVILLGLLTFIIYVDPWEDRLEMDPDNSNALGALAVDIDYLRISNRDSNRSLTLERLENGWMLTEPYRWPANAFAVERILIQLQFLDTKVSFDTDRLVQAGSVLSDYGLAPPELTLEFGSQGNRDTVGVGHATEVGERLYLLSSDRSQIHVVDRSLVDSLSIDIEDLRNPRIFRSSIFEVDSWNLQLSPANNLRTRVTKNDEQWVFETPIRTRADTREVNTLLGKLLELKSLRILQPTPVDLALYGLEEPFLRIAMESDQTREALEIGNPVEPEQPSIRYAKLENRPTVFEMEIDYLPEVENAQTNLRDRRVFEIDTEFASSVSFERRGTEVFSLQKLEPDESKTDEWEILIPDEEQGLQRQKGSSQAVETALDWLNQIKAVATSSTSGFIHDAPTAADLESYGLEFPEFSISVTSDRYKDKEETMQAPKTETLLIGDPTREDRSTRYVKLAEADFVYLVSNDILEMVPDDAFRYNDRQLFDFPDDAIVNRLTITRLSNGELVLDSATDQGNLPMDLIRALTPITIKSYLYDNYTSNVTIAGKRQSWAYLLRATYQWTNVEEGQTETAELYISELTGGPFLVGGSIDVGTVFEFDQTFIDAFSTTVFNRVMREAPQEPFDPDIPLLDAQSEPANATVD
;
A
#
# COMPACT_ATOMS: atom_id res chain seq x y z
N MET A 1 -12.62 8.85 35.49
CA MET A 1 -11.22 8.88 35.95
C MET A 1 -10.29 9.49 34.90
N ARG A 2 -10.43 9.22 33.63
CA ARG A 2 -9.59 9.76 32.54
C ARG A 2 -9.64 11.29 32.37
N LEU A 3 -10.82 11.91 32.51
CA LEU A 3 -10.97 13.37 32.34
C LEU A 3 -10.18 14.19 33.39
N LYS A 4 -10.09 13.71 34.64
CA LYS A 4 -9.31 14.38 35.69
C LYS A 4 -7.81 14.35 35.44
N ILE A 5 -7.31 13.23 34.88
CA ILE A 5 -5.88 13.06 34.52
C ILE A 5 -5.52 13.98 33.36
N THR A 6 -6.40 14.07 32.36
CA THR A 6 -6.20 14.95 31.20
C THR A 6 -6.20 16.43 31.61
N LEU A 7 -7.09 16.82 32.51
CA LEU A 7 -7.15 18.19 33.03
C LEU A 7 -5.90 18.54 33.88
N THR A 8 -5.42 17.59 34.69
CA THR A 8 -4.19 17.77 35.47
C THR A 8 -2.96 17.90 34.56
N LEU A 9 -2.86 17.08 33.52
CA LEU A 9 -1.79 17.18 32.50
C LEU A 9 -1.85 18.51 31.73
N LEU A 10 -3.05 19.00 31.41
CA LEU A 10 -3.20 20.29 30.74
C LEU A 10 -2.75 21.46 31.64
N VAL A 11 -3.07 21.41 32.94
CA VAL A 11 -2.63 22.41 33.91
C VAL A 11 -1.13 22.38 34.12
N ILE A 12 -0.51 21.19 34.16
CA ILE A 12 0.94 21.05 34.22
C ILE A 12 1.61 21.58 32.95
N LEU A 13 1.06 21.29 31.77
CA LEU A 13 1.57 21.78 30.49
C LEU A 13 1.48 23.31 30.39
N LEU A 14 0.36 23.90 30.82
CA LEU A 14 0.17 25.36 30.89
C LEU A 14 1.13 26.00 31.94
N GLY A 15 1.36 25.34 33.06
CA GLY A 15 2.35 25.77 34.05
C GLY A 15 3.77 25.73 33.54
N LEU A 16 4.14 24.68 32.80
CA LEU A 16 5.44 24.55 32.14
C LEU A 16 5.61 25.61 31.03
N LEU A 17 4.57 25.86 30.23
CA LEU A 17 4.59 26.86 29.17
C LEU A 17 4.75 28.26 29.77
N THR A 18 4.01 28.60 30.86
CA THR A 18 4.15 29.87 31.57
C THR A 18 5.52 29.98 32.26
N PHE A 19 6.07 28.88 32.76
CA PHE A 19 7.39 28.82 33.34
C PHE A 19 8.46 29.09 32.30
N ILE A 20 8.38 28.48 31.11
CA ILE A 20 9.29 28.71 29.97
C ILE A 20 9.22 30.15 29.50
N ILE A 21 8.01 30.73 29.37
CA ILE A 21 7.83 32.13 28.94
C ILE A 21 8.33 33.15 30.01
N TYR A 22 8.24 32.82 31.30
CA TYR A 22 8.56 33.76 32.39
C TYR A 22 9.96 33.60 32.97
N VAL A 23 10.58 32.41 32.86
CA VAL A 23 11.91 32.10 33.44
C VAL A 23 13.02 32.07 32.39
N ASP A 24 12.67 31.91 31.11
CA ASP A 24 13.60 32.01 30.00
C ASP A 24 13.17 33.20 29.11
N PRO A 25 13.52 34.44 29.46
CA PRO A 25 13.27 35.58 28.61
C PRO A 25 14.16 35.44 27.36
N TRP A 26 13.57 34.89 26.29
CA TRP A 26 14.22 34.80 24.99
C TRP A 26 14.68 36.15 24.46
N GLU A 27 14.11 37.25 24.99
CA GLU A 27 14.48 38.61 24.62
C GLU A 27 15.88 39.00 25.14
N ASP A 28 16.34 38.47 26.29
CA ASP A 28 17.66 38.84 26.86
C ASP A 28 18.87 38.13 26.20
N ARG A 29 18.62 37.13 25.32
CA ARG A 29 19.69 36.46 24.57
C ARG A 29 19.96 37.06 23.18
N LEU A 30 19.15 38.01 22.74
CA LEU A 30 19.33 38.73 21.47
C LEU A 30 19.84 40.15 21.64
N GLU A 31 19.94 40.69 22.86
CA GLU A 31 20.79 41.84 23.12
C GLU A 31 22.22 41.32 23.13
N MET A 32 22.85 41.28 21.95
CA MET A 32 24.29 41.17 21.83
C MET A 32 24.88 42.30 22.60
N ASP A 33 25.68 41.94 23.63
CA ASP A 33 26.52 42.88 24.36
C ASP A 33 27.36 43.65 23.30
N PRO A 34 27.19 44.96 23.15
CA PRO A 34 27.92 45.72 22.13
C PRO A 34 29.45 45.68 22.32
N ASP A 35 29.92 45.16 23.45
CA ASP A 35 31.33 44.92 23.73
C ASP A 35 31.85 43.53 23.32
N ASN A 36 30.95 42.59 22.91
CA ASN A 36 31.35 41.30 22.36
C ASN A 36 31.44 41.42 20.83
N SER A 37 32.47 42.09 20.36
CA SER A 37 32.68 42.34 18.93
C SER A 37 33.02 41.03 18.22
N ASN A 38 32.04 40.49 17.46
CA ASN A 38 32.33 39.52 16.42
C ASN A 38 33.47 40.08 15.54
N ALA A 39 34.53 39.27 15.31
CA ALA A 39 35.67 39.66 14.47
C ALA A 39 35.26 40.13 13.06
N LEU A 40 34.09 39.75 12.60
CA LEU A 40 33.55 40.05 11.27
C LEU A 40 32.53 41.21 11.25
N GLY A 41 32.19 41.78 12.43
CA GLY A 41 31.26 42.90 12.52
C GLY A 41 29.78 42.54 12.32
N ALA A 42 28.93 43.56 12.19
CA ALA A 42 27.47 43.40 12.15
C ALA A 42 26.93 42.64 10.91
N LEU A 43 27.62 42.64 9.79
CA LEU A 43 27.20 41.93 8.57
C LEU A 43 27.25 40.40 8.71
N ALA A 44 27.98 39.88 9.71
CA ALA A 44 28.05 38.43 9.97
C ALA A 44 26.79 37.86 10.60
N VAL A 45 25.84 38.70 11.04
CA VAL A 45 24.60 38.24 11.73
C VAL A 45 23.56 37.66 10.77
N ASP A 46 23.42 38.22 9.55
CA ASP A 46 22.44 37.79 8.57
C ASP A 46 23.07 37.72 7.18
N ILE A 47 23.90 36.71 6.96
CA ILE A 47 24.62 36.54 5.70
C ILE A 47 23.66 35.95 4.64
N ASP A 48 23.56 36.60 3.48
CA ASP A 48 22.86 36.13 2.28
C ASP A 48 23.81 35.84 1.10
N TYR A 49 25.08 36.23 1.24
CA TYR A 49 26.14 36.02 0.26
C TYR A 49 27.44 35.60 0.96
N LEU A 50 28.10 34.58 0.44
CA LEU A 50 29.36 34.06 0.96
C LEU A 50 30.24 33.60 -0.20
N ARG A 51 31.44 34.18 -0.31
CA ARG A 51 32.47 33.74 -1.25
C ARG A 51 33.76 33.41 -0.51
N ILE A 52 34.25 32.22 -0.75
CA ILE A 52 35.48 31.68 -0.19
C ILE A 52 36.48 31.51 -1.34
N SER A 53 37.61 32.21 -1.29
CA SER A 53 38.64 32.11 -2.30
C SER A 53 39.97 31.68 -1.66
N ASN A 54 40.51 30.56 -2.12
CA ASN A 54 41.80 30.05 -1.68
C ASN A 54 42.80 30.24 -2.82
N ARG A 55 43.82 31.02 -2.54
CA ARG A 55 44.84 31.41 -3.51
C ARG A 55 45.73 30.24 -3.94
N ASP A 56 46.14 29.41 -3.00
CA ASP A 56 47.10 28.33 -3.26
C ASP A 56 46.50 27.21 -4.10
N SER A 57 45.22 26.91 -3.90
CA SER A 57 44.50 25.95 -4.73
C SER A 57 43.83 26.55 -5.97
N ASN A 58 43.86 27.88 -6.13
CA ASN A 58 43.13 28.63 -7.15
C ASN A 58 41.64 28.26 -7.23
N ARG A 59 41.03 27.96 -6.08
CA ARG A 59 39.63 27.61 -5.94
C ARG A 59 38.84 28.80 -5.43
N SER A 60 37.69 29.02 -6.06
CA SER A 60 36.68 29.98 -5.61
C SER A 60 35.34 29.27 -5.50
N LEU A 61 34.63 29.52 -4.42
CA LEU A 61 33.33 28.97 -4.10
C LEU A 61 32.42 30.14 -3.73
N THR A 62 31.25 30.23 -4.34
CA THR A 62 30.27 31.28 -4.04
C THR A 62 28.93 30.67 -3.69
N LEU A 63 28.37 31.08 -2.58
CA LEU A 63 27.03 30.69 -2.07
C LEU A 63 26.16 31.95 -1.99
N GLU A 64 24.92 31.83 -2.51
CA GLU A 64 23.92 32.89 -2.44
C GLU A 64 22.63 32.35 -1.87
N ARG A 65 21.98 33.09 -0.99
CA ARG A 65 20.67 32.76 -0.44
C ARG A 65 19.60 33.32 -1.37
N LEU A 66 18.80 32.40 -1.95
CA LEU A 66 17.66 32.70 -2.79
C LEU A 66 16.34 32.40 -2.05
N GLU A 67 15.19 32.72 -2.63
CA GLU A 67 13.88 32.43 -2.04
C GLU A 67 13.73 30.96 -1.65
N ASN A 68 14.30 30.04 -2.44
CA ASN A 68 14.21 28.59 -2.26
C ASN A 68 15.42 27.98 -1.53
N GLY A 69 16.16 28.77 -0.74
CA GLY A 69 17.30 28.31 0.03
C GLY A 69 18.66 28.68 -0.57
N TRP A 70 19.71 28.10 -0.01
CA TRP A 70 21.10 28.39 -0.43
C TRP A 70 21.44 27.73 -1.77
N MET A 71 22.10 28.50 -2.62
CA MET A 71 22.56 28.10 -3.95
C MET A 71 24.09 28.29 -4.04
N LEU A 72 24.77 27.24 -4.46
CA LEU A 72 26.14 27.33 -4.97
C LEU A 72 26.07 27.98 -6.36
N THR A 73 26.77 29.11 -6.58
CA THR A 73 26.77 29.84 -7.86
C THR A 73 28.10 29.75 -8.59
N GLU A 74 29.19 29.52 -7.86
CA GLU A 74 30.52 29.20 -8.40
C GLU A 74 31.11 27.97 -7.70
N PRO A 75 31.75 27.06 -8.42
CA PRO A 75 32.13 27.08 -9.85
C PRO A 75 30.99 26.68 -10.79
N TYR A 76 29.87 26.23 -10.27
CA TYR A 76 28.68 25.87 -11.05
C TYR A 76 27.41 26.14 -10.25
N ARG A 77 26.28 26.29 -10.91
CA ARG A 77 25.01 26.59 -10.26
C ARG A 77 24.32 25.31 -9.80
N TRP A 78 24.28 25.07 -8.49
CA TRP A 78 23.68 23.89 -7.87
C TRP A 78 23.09 24.23 -6.49
N PRO A 79 21.97 23.55 -6.04
CA PRO A 79 21.48 23.70 -4.67
C PRO A 79 22.55 23.36 -3.64
N ALA A 80 22.71 24.21 -2.63
CA ALA A 80 23.63 23.92 -1.55
C ALA A 80 22.99 23.04 -0.47
N ASN A 81 23.83 22.33 0.26
CA ASN A 81 23.42 21.58 1.45
C ASN A 81 23.20 22.58 2.60
N ALA A 82 21.92 22.80 2.95
CA ALA A 82 21.57 23.79 3.97
C ALA A 82 22.27 23.56 5.31
N PHE A 83 22.43 22.30 5.74
CA PHE A 83 23.10 21.97 7.00
C PHE A 83 24.61 22.31 6.97
N ALA A 84 25.26 22.05 5.83
CA ALA A 84 26.69 22.38 5.69
C ALA A 84 26.90 23.89 5.65
N VAL A 85 26.04 24.62 4.93
CA VAL A 85 26.09 26.07 4.90
C VAL A 85 25.78 26.67 6.27
N GLU A 86 24.72 26.20 6.95
CA GLU A 86 24.36 26.68 8.28
C GLU A 86 25.50 26.51 9.29
N ARG A 87 26.21 25.38 9.23
CA ARG A 87 27.40 25.17 10.09
C ARG A 87 28.49 26.24 9.87
N ILE A 88 28.72 26.64 8.61
CA ILE A 88 29.65 27.71 8.30
C ILE A 88 29.14 29.05 8.86
N LEU A 89 27.86 29.36 8.63
CA LEU A 89 27.25 30.60 9.08
C LEU A 89 27.28 30.75 10.59
N ILE A 90 26.98 29.70 11.33
CA ILE A 90 27.07 29.68 12.80
C ILE A 90 28.49 29.97 13.24
N GLN A 91 29.48 29.36 12.59
CA GLN A 91 30.88 29.61 12.92
C GLN A 91 31.30 31.09 12.68
N LEU A 92 30.84 31.68 11.56
CA LEU A 92 31.09 33.08 11.25
C LEU A 92 30.34 34.02 12.21
N GLN A 93 29.11 33.70 12.54
CA GLN A 93 28.29 34.50 13.45
C GLN A 93 28.87 34.58 14.88
N PHE A 94 29.45 33.48 15.35
CA PHE A 94 30.01 33.37 16.70
C PHE A 94 31.52 33.37 16.73
N LEU A 95 32.17 33.97 15.71
CA LEU A 95 33.60 34.04 15.64
C LEU A 95 34.17 35.01 16.72
N ASP A 96 34.70 34.43 17.78
CA ASP A 96 35.21 35.15 18.94
C ASP A 96 36.64 35.65 18.69
N THR A 97 36.88 36.92 18.99
CA THR A 97 38.20 37.57 18.94
C THR A 97 38.88 37.41 20.28
N LYS A 98 39.99 36.68 20.34
CA LYS A 98 40.79 36.52 21.57
C LYS A 98 41.69 37.70 21.84
N VAL A 99 42.29 38.24 20.78
CA VAL A 99 43.18 39.41 20.82
C VAL A 99 43.02 40.14 19.50
N SER A 100 43.04 41.48 19.53
CA SER A 100 43.13 42.31 18.33
C SER A 100 44.25 43.37 18.51
N PHE A 101 44.88 43.69 17.40
CA PHE A 101 45.94 44.73 17.40
C PHE A 101 45.90 45.52 16.09
N ASP A 102 46.24 46.77 16.21
CA ASP A 102 46.19 47.77 15.16
C ASP A 102 47.32 47.55 14.14
N THR A 103 47.01 47.56 12.86
CA THR A 103 47.97 47.36 11.76
C THR A 103 49.00 48.47 11.71
N ASP A 104 48.65 49.74 12.05
CA ASP A 104 49.56 50.87 12.07
C ASP A 104 50.65 50.73 13.17
N ARG A 105 50.28 50.19 14.31
CA ARG A 105 51.19 49.87 15.39
C ARG A 105 52.21 48.80 15.04
N LEU A 106 51.74 47.78 14.26
CA LEU A 106 52.63 46.72 13.76
C LEU A 106 53.69 47.26 12.81
N VAL A 107 53.28 48.14 11.87
CA VAL A 107 54.19 48.75 10.91
C VAL A 107 55.22 49.63 11.66
N GLN A 108 54.77 50.35 12.67
CA GLN A 108 55.67 51.13 13.53
C GLN A 108 56.66 50.25 14.32
N ALA A 109 56.28 49.04 14.66
CA ALA A 109 57.13 48.05 15.31
C ALA A 109 58.08 47.32 14.35
N GLY A 110 58.03 47.63 13.05
CA GLY A 110 58.83 47.01 12.00
C GLY A 110 58.36 45.67 11.46
N SER A 111 57.16 45.25 11.80
CA SER A 111 56.51 44.04 11.25
C SER A 111 55.70 44.42 10.02
N VAL A 112 55.55 43.47 9.08
CA VAL A 112 54.75 43.63 7.86
C VAL A 112 53.62 42.58 7.79
N LEU A 113 52.56 42.93 7.11
CA LEU A 113 51.41 42.04 6.97
C LEU A 113 51.76 40.65 6.39
N SER A 114 52.80 40.55 5.59
CA SER A 114 53.30 39.27 5.06
C SER A 114 53.81 38.31 6.15
N ASP A 115 54.31 38.85 7.28
CA ASP A 115 54.80 38.02 8.39
C ASP A 115 53.70 37.24 9.06
N TYR A 116 52.44 37.70 8.90
CA TYR A 116 51.24 37.12 9.40
C TYR A 116 50.45 36.33 8.31
N GLY A 117 51.01 36.22 7.07
CA GLY A 117 50.33 35.61 5.93
C GLY A 117 49.13 36.40 5.39
N LEU A 118 49.13 37.75 5.64
CA LEU A 118 48.01 38.63 5.31
C LEU A 118 48.25 39.54 4.10
N ALA A 119 49.44 39.47 3.50
CA ALA A 119 49.77 40.26 2.33
C ALA A 119 50.59 39.48 1.28
N PRO A 120 49.96 38.81 0.35
CA PRO A 120 48.50 38.59 0.20
C PRO A 120 48.00 37.45 1.11
N PRO A 121 46.73 37.47 1.55
CA PRO A 121 46.16 36.41 2.37
C PRO A 121 46.10 35.09 1.60
N GLU A 122 46.23 33.99 2.31
CA GLU A 122 46.12 32.63 1.78
C GLU A 122 44.66 32.30 1.42
N LEU A 123 43.73 32.69 2.29
CA LEU A 123 42.30 32.51 2.10
C LEU A 123 41.61 33.88 2.27
N THR A 124 40.68 34.16 1.34
CA THR A 124 39.88 35.40 1.39
C THR A 124 38.39 34.99 1.52
N LEU A 125 37.75 35.59 2.52
CA LEU A 125 36.33 35.43 2.77
C LEU A 125 35.63 36.75 2.45
N GLU A 126 34.73 36.73 1.44
CA GLU A 126 33.82 37.83 1.15
C GLU A 126 32.40 37.38 1.59
N PHE A 127 31.75 38.18 2.40
CA PHE A 127 30.41 37.88 2.92
C PHE A 127 29.58 39.16 2.94
N GLY A 128 28.25 38.98 2.97
CA GLY A 128 27.40 40.14 2.96
C GLY A 128 25.94 39.84 3.26
N SER A 129 25.20 40.94 3.45
CA SER A 129 23.76 40.95 3.69
C SER A 129 23.12 42.12 2.95
N GLN A 130 21.98 41.89 2.30
CA GLN A 130 21.16 42.93 1.63
C GLN A 130 21.97 43.80 0.65
N GLY A 131 22.95 43.21 -0.04
CA GLY A 131 23.78 43.89 -1.03
C GLY A 131 25.01 44.61 -0.47
N ASN A 132 25.16 44.74 0.84
CA ASN A 132 26.41 45.20 1.47
C ASN A 132 27.36 44.02 1.59
N ARG A 133 28.66 44.25 1.29
CA ARG A 133 29.67 43.21 1.29
C ARG A 133 30.92 43.67 2.04
N ASP A 134 31.50 42.77 2.81
CA ASP A 134 32.77 42.90 3.45
C ASP A 134 33.73 41.78 3.03
N THR A 135 35.03 42.08 3.08
CA THR A 135 36.06 41.10 2.70
C THR A 135 37.12 41.05 3.79
N VAL A 136 37.35 39.85 4.31
CA VAL A 136 38.40 39.61 5.31
C VAL A 136 39.47 38.65 4.77
N GLY A 137 40.70 38.88 5.19
CA GLY A 137 41.81 38.00 4.83
C GLY A 137 42.18 37.08 5.98
N VAL A 138 42.31 35.78 5.71
CA VAL A 138 42.79 34.77 6.67
C VAL A 138 44.27 34.50 6.38
N GLY A 139 45.09 34.65 7.38
CA GLY A 139 46.54 34.46 7.32
C GLY A 139 47.00 33.15 7.95
N HIS A 140 48.28 33.13 8.32
CA HIS A 140 48.92 31.95 8.89
C HIS A 140 48.38 31.60 10.28
N ALA A 141 48.59 30.33 10.67
CA ALA A 141 48.39 29.90 12.05
C ALA A 141 49.41 30.56 12.99
N THR A 142 48.99 30.85 14.21
CA THR A 142 49.88 31.33 15.24
C THR A 142 50.83 30.22 15.70
N GLU A 143 52.05 30.60 16.13
CA GLU A 143 53.04 29.62 16.62
C GLU A 143 52.58 28.85 17.86
N VAL A 144 51.66 29.42 18.64
CA VAL A 144 51.16 28.85 19.89
C VAL A 144 49.63 28.95 19.93
N GLY A 145 48.93 27.86 20.29
CA GLY A 145 47.54 27.89 20.72
C GLY A 145 46.52 27.69 19.63
N GLU A 146 46.85 27.05 18.50
CA GLU A 146 45.89 26.67 17.43
C GLU A 146 44.96 27.82 17.02
N ARG A 147 45.50 28.99 16.73
CA ARG A 147 44.79 30.21 16.34
C ARG A 147 45.25 30.68 14.97
N LEU A 148 44.52 31.63 14.39
CA LEU A 148 44.77 32.22 13.08
C LEU A 148 44.77 33.75 13.17
N TYR A 149 45.50 34.37 12.25
CA TYR A 149 45.42 35.81 12.02
C TYR A 149 44.33 36.12 11.00
N LEU A 150 43.43 37.05 11.33
CA LEU A 150 42.36 37.54 10.47
C LEU A 150 42.51 39.04 10.28
N LEU A 151 42.60 39.50 9.04
CA LEU A 151 42.66 40.92 8.71
C LEU A 151 41.24 41.47 8.55
N SER A 152 40.89 42.52 9.30
CA SER A 152 39.59 43.21 9.19
C SER A 152 39.33 43.75 7.78
N SER A 153 38.06 44.00 7.43
CA SER A 153 37.66 44.47 6.10
C SER A 153 38.24 45.84 5.75
N ASP A 154 38.34 46.74 6.72
CA ASP A 154 38.97 48.05 6.59
C ASP A 154 40.49 48.01 6.66
N ARG A 155 41.08 46.81 6.91
CA ARG A 155 42.51 46.55 7.06
C ARG A 155 43.17 47.30 8.22
N SER A 156 42.40 47.83 9.15
CA SER A 156 42.89 48.57 10.30
C SER A 156 43.35 47.67 11.44
N GLN A 157 42.79 46.47 11.55
CA GLN A 157 43.02 45.54 12.66
C GLN A 157 43.35 44.14 12.20
N ILE A 158 44.17 43.44 12.98
CA ILE A 158 44.38 42.01 12.91
C ILE A 158 43.78 41.40 14.15
N HIS A 159 42.83 40.47 13.93
CA HIS A 159 42.20 39.68 14.98
C HIS A 159 42.88 38.32 15.08
N VAL A 160 43.01 37.81 16.31
CA VAL A 160 43.45 36.43 16.56
C VAL A 160 42.21 35.61 16.89
N VAL A 161 41.85 34.71 15.98
CA VAL A 161 40.64 33.91 16.04
C VAL A 161 40.97 32.41 16.16
N ASP A 162 39.96 31.59 16.44
CA ASP A 162 40.12 30.15 16.54
C ASP A 162 40.41 29.53 15.16
N ARG A 163 41.28 28.51 15.12
CA ARG A 163 41.64 27.79 13.89
C ARG A 163 40.47 27.02 13.26
N SER A 164 39.46 26.65 14.04
CA SER A 164 38.25 25.97 13.56
C SER A 164 37.53 26.73 12.44
N LEU A 165 37.76 28.03 12.29
CA LEU A 165 37.32 28.83 11.16
C LEU A 165 37.80 28.24 9.82
N VAL A 166 39.12 27.99 9.70
CA VAL A 166 39.70 27.46 8.45
C VAL A 166 39.19 26.07 8.15
N ASP A 167 39.00 25.23 9.17
CA ASP A 167 38.45 23.89 9.01
C ASP A 167 37.03 23.95 8.44
N SER A 168 36.22 24.94 8.86
CA SER A 168 34.86 25.16 8.33
C SER A 168 34.86 25.76 6.91
N LEU A 169 35.85 26.59 6.57
CA LEU A 169 35.96 27.21 5.25
C LEU A 169 36.67 26.32 4.22
N SER A 170 37.42 25.30 4.68
CA SER A 170 38.14 24.34 3.83
C SER A 170 37.27 23.13 3.42
N ILE A 171 35.95 23.23 3.58
CA ILE A 171 35.01 22.17 3.22
C ILE A 171 35.05 21.85 1.72
N ASP A 172 34.94 20.57 1.36
CA ASP A 172 34.88 20.18 -0.05
C ASP A 172 33.56 20.64 -0.66
N ILE A 173 33.60 21.02 -1.94
CA ILE A 173 32.43 21.43 -2.70
C ILE A 173 31.37 20.30 -2.76
N GLU A 174 31.81 19.05 -2.74
CA GLU A 174 30.93 17.88 -2.73
C GLU A 174 30.09 17.80 -1.45
N ASP A 175 30.65 18.23 -0.30
CA ASP A 175 29.93 18.29 0.98
C ASP A 175 28.99 19.49 1.07
N LEU A 176 29.31 20.56 0.33
CA LEU A 176 28.50 21.79 0.28
C LEU A 176 27.31 21.70 -0.69
N ARG A 177 27.37 20.83 -1.66
CA ARG A 177 26.23 20.65 -2.58
C ARG A 177 25.18 19.72 -2.03
N ASN A 178 23.92 19.99 -2.35
CA ASN A 178 22.86 19.04 -2.10
C ASN A 178 22.98 17.90 -3.14
N PRO A 179 23.17 16.64 -2.73
CA PRO A 179 23.27 15.55 -3.69
C PRO A 179 21.94 15.22 -4.39
N ARG A 180 20.79 15.60 -3.83
CA ARG A 180 19.47 15.33 -4.42
C ARG A 180 19.33 16.04 -5.76
N ILE A 181 18.79 15.29 -6.73
CA ILE A 181 18.53 15.77 -8.09
C ILE A 181 17.22 16.58 -8.12
N PHE A 182 16.15 15.99 -7.62
CA PHE A 182 14.84 16.61 -7.52
C PHE A 182 14.64 17.33 -6.18
N ARG A 183 13.88 18.42 -6.22
CA ARG A 183 13.54 19.22 -5.02
C ARG A 183 12.13 18.96 -4.53
N SER A 184 11.25 18.56 -5.45
CA SER A 184 9.84 18.28 -5.15
C SER A 184 9.72 17.16 -4.12
N SER A 185 8.74 17.26 -3.24
CA SER A 185 8.35 16.18 -2.35
C SER A 185 7.30 15.31 -3.02
N ILE A 186 7.13 14.08 -2.52
CA ILE A 186 6.14 13.13 -3.05
C ILE A 186 4.70 13.67 -2.98
N PHE A 187 4.42 14.55 -2.01
CA PHE A 187 3.09 15.14 -1.80
C PHE A 187 2.78 16.29 -2.76
N GLU A 188 3.81 16.87 -3.38
CA GLU A 188 3.69 18.01 -4.30
C GLU A 188 3.57 17.56 -5.75
N VAL A 189 3.91 16.31 -6.08
CA VAL A 189 3.87 15.81 -7.45
C VAL A 189 2.45 15.39 -7.82
N ASP A 190 1.86 16.08 -8.79
CA ASP A 190 0.52 15.80 -9.33
C ASP A 190 0.57 14.96 -10.60
N SER A 191 1.64 15.08 -11.36
CA SER A 191 1.87 14.22 -12.53
C SER A 191 3.35 13.99 -12.79
N TRP A 192 3.66 12.86 -13.41
CA TRP A 192 4.99 12.58 -13.90
C TRP A 192 4.95 11.80 -15.22
N ASN A 193 6.00 11.99 -15.99
CA ASN A 193 6.08 11.53 -17.35
C ASN A 193 7.45 10.89 -17.59
N LEU A 194 7.42 9.69 -18.15
CA LEU A 194 8.59 8.96 -18.62
C LEU A 194 8.57 8.96 -20.14
N GLN A 195 9.69 9.33 -20.74
CA GLN A 195 9.89 9.25 -22.18
C GLN A 195 11.18 8.51 -22.46
N LEU A 196 11.06 7.30 -23.00
CA LEU A 196 12.19 6.52 -23.47
C LEU A 196 12.65 7.03 -24.85
N SER A 197 13.93 6.82 -25.15
CA SER A 197 14.62 7.23 -26.38
C SER A 197 13.80 6.99 -27.66
N PRO A 198 14.10 7.76 -28.73
CA PRO A 198 13.37 7.71 -30.01
C PRO A 198 13.21 6.32 -30.63
N ALA A 199 14.12 5.39 -30.34
CA ALA A 199 14.02 4.02 -30.82
C ALA A 199 12.79 3.27 -30.33
N ASN A 200 12.33 3.58 -29.11
CA ASN A 200 11.16 2.94 -28.48
C ASN A 200 9.93 3.85 -28.42
N ASN A 201 10.10 5.15 -28.58
CA ASN A 201 9.06 6.22 -28.52
C ASN A 201 7.95 5.97 -27.48
N LEU A 202 8.29 5.24 -26.41
CA LEU A 202 7.35 4.93 -25.34
C LEU A 202 7.27 6.14 -24.40
N ARG A 203 6.08 6.71 -24.34
CA ARG A 203 5.77 7.79 -23.44
C ARG A 203 4.73 7.34 -22.44
N THR A 204 5.09 7.30 -21.17
CA THR A 204 4.18 6.95 -20.07
C THR A 204 3.94 8.21 -19.25
N ARG A 205 2.68 8.62 -19.14
CA ARG A 205 2.26 9.70 -18.26
C ARG A 205 1.23 9.19 -17.27
N VAL A 206 1.46 9.45 -16.01
CA VAL A 206 0.50 9.22 -14.92
C VAL A 206 0.19 10.54 -14.23
N THR A 207 -1.06 10.74 -13.91
CA THR A 207 -1.57 11.96 -13.27
C THR A 207 -2.41 11.57 -12.06
N LYS A 208 -2.32 12.36 -11.02
CA LYS A 208 -3.13 12.20 -9.82
C LYS A 208 -4.49 12.85 -10.07
N ASN A 209 -5.54 12.05 -10.01
CA ASN A 209 -6.91 12.51 -10.06
C ASN A 209 -7.51 12.27 -8.67
N ASP A 210 -7.74 13.34 -7.93
CA ASP A 210 -8.06 13.30 -6.52
C ASP A 210 -6.96 12.61 -5.71
N GLU A 211 -7.23 11.43 -5.17
CA GLU A 211 -6.23 10.63 -4.43
C GLU A 211 -5.71 9.42 -5.23
N GLN A 212 -6.22 9.22 -6.44
CA GLN A 212 -5.90 8.06 -7.28
C GLN A 212 -4.99 8.45 -8.44
N TRP A 213 -4.02 7.60 -8.73
CA TRP A 213 -3.19 7.74 -9.92
C TRP A 213 -3.85 7.08 -11.12
N VAL A 214 -3.82 7.75 -12.26
CA VAL A 214 -4.35 7.27 -13.54
C VAL A 214 -3.33 7.45 -14.65
N PHE A 215 -3.31 6.52 -15.60
CA PHE A 215 -2.56 6.69 -16.83
C PHE A 215 -3.32 7.61 -17.78
N GLU A 216 -2.64 8.57 -18.37
CA GLU A 216 -3.13 9.39 -19.48
C GLU A 216 -2.58 8.92 -20.83
N THR A 217 -1.36 8.41 -20.83
CA THR A 217 -0.62 8.01 -22.04
C THR A 217 0.26 6.80 -21.69
N PRO A 218 0.37 5.79 -22.59
CA PRO A 218 -0.25 5.64 -23.90
C PRO A 218 -1.69 5.13 -23.84
N ILE A 219 -2.13 4.67 -22.70
CA ILE A 219 -3.47 4.12 -22.43
C ILE A 219 -4.15 4.93 -21.34
N ARG A 220 -5.47 4.97 -21.33
CA ARG A 220 -6.25 5.56 -20.24
C ARG A 220 -6.78 4.45 -19.34
N THR A 221 -6.16 4.28 -18.20
CA THR A 221 -6.53 3.25 -17.23
C THR A 221 -6.07 3.64 -15.84
N ARG A 222 -6.54 2.91 -14.83
CA ARG A 222 -6.10 3.09 -13.45
C ARG A 222 -4.65 2.67 -13.30
N ALA A 223 -3.93 3.38 -12.45
CA ALA A 223 -2.60 3.00 -11.98
C ALA A 223 -2.69 2.47 -10.54
N ASP A 224 -1.80 1.56 -10.19
CA ASP A 224 -1.66 1.11 -8.81
C ASP A 224 -0.99 2.22 -8.00
N THR A 225 -1.78 2.90 -7.17
CA THR A 225 -1.33 4.03 -6.35
C THR A 225 -0.13 3.68 -5.47
N ARG A 226 -0.05 2.47 -4.97
CA ARG A 226 1.06 2.02 -4.13
C ARG A 226 2.34 1.87 -4.95
N GLU A 227 2.25 1.21 -6.11
CA GLU A 227 3.41 1.01 -6.98
C GLU A 227 3.90 2.35 -7.57
N VAL A 228 2.97 3.24 -7.97
CA VAL A 228 3.31 4.59 -8.43
C VAL A 228 4.05 5.38 -7.35
N ASN A 229 3.52 5.42 -6.12
CA ASN A 229 4.15 6.14 -5.01
C ASN A 229 5.51 5.52 -4.63
N THR A 230 5.64 4.20 -4.73
CA THR A 230 6.91 3.50 -4.47
C THR A 230 7.98 3.90 -5.48
N LEU A 231 7.66 3.85 -6.78
CA LEU A 231 8.60 4.24 -7.84
C LEU A 231 8.89 5.75 -7.79
N LEU A 232 7.88 6.58 -7.60
CA LEU A 232 8.04 8.03 -7.44
C LEU A 232 8.97 8.36 -6.26
N GLY A 233 8.81 7.69 -5.12
CA GLY A 233 9.70 7.84 -3.97
C GLY A 233 11.16 7.52 -4.33
N LYS A 234 11.41 6.40 -5.01
CA LYS A 234 12.75 6.03 -5.49
C LYS A 234 13.33 7.10 -6.44
N LEU A 235 12.52 7.61 -7.37
CA LEU A 235 12.94 8.65 -8.31
C LEU A 235 13.30 9.97 -7.61
N LEU A 236 12.51 10.38 -6.61
CA LEU A 236 12.77 11.60 -5.83
C LEU A 236 14.00 11.49 -4.92
N GLU A 237 14.43 10.27 -4.60
CA GLU A 237 15.66 10.03 -3.82
C GLU A 237 16.93 9.94 -4.66
N LEU A 238 16.83 10.05 -5.99
CA LEU A 238 18.00 10.04 -6.88
C LEU A 238 19.01 11.10 -6.49
N LYS A 239 20.29 10.70 -6.52
CA LYS A 239 21.42 11.56 -6.14
C LYS A 239 22.42 11.68 -7.27
N SER A 240 22.97 12.89 -7.41
CA SER A 240 24.14 13.09 -8.24
C SER A 240 25.38 12.57 -7.51
N LEU A 241 26.19 11.75 -8.16
CA LEU A 241 27.42 11.20 -7.61
C LEU A 241 28.58 12.21 -7.76
N ARG A 242 28.77 12.70 -8.97
CA ARG A 242 29.87 13.62 -9.29
C ARG A 242 29.42 14.61 -10.38
N ILE A 243 29.76 15.88 -10.20
CA ILE A 243 29.62 16.91 -11.23
C ILE A 243 30.84 16.82 -12.16
N LEU A 244 30.60 16.71 -13.47
CA LEU A 244 31.69 16.55 -14.44
C LEU A 244 32.16 17.88 -15.01
N GLN A 245 31.25 18.59 -15.64
CA GLN A 245 31.53 19.89 -16.22
C GLN A 245 30.38 20.86 -15.97
N PRO A 246 30.67 22.08 -15.51
CA PRO A 246 29.64 23.07 -15.29
C PRO A 246 28.92 23.49 -16.58
N THR A 247 29.63 23.48 -17.73
CA THR A 247 29.07 23.83 -19.03
C THR A 247 29.69 22.91 -20.08
N PRO A 248 29.10 21.77 -20.40
CA PRO A 248 29.65 20.85 -21.38
C PRO A 248 29.59 21.46 -22.79
N VAL A 249 30.66 21.27 -23.56
CA VAL A 249 30.80 21.77 -24.92
C VAL A 249 30.06 20.87 -25.92
N ASP A 250 29.91 19.56 -25.59
CA ASP A 250 29.31 18.57 -26.46
C ASP A 250 28.46 17.57 -25.67
N LEU A 251 27.15 17.71 -25.75
CA LEU A 251 26.19 16.84 -25.09
C LEU A 251 26.10 15.44 -25.75
N ALA A 252 26.50 15.33 -27.02
CA ALA A 252 26.47 14.06 -27.76
C ALA A 252 27.41 13.02 -27.12
N LEU A 253 28.55 13.46 -26.57
CA LEU A 253 29.51 12.56 -25.89
C LEU A 253 28.88 11.83 -24.69
N TYR A 254 27.91 12.46 -24.05
CA TYR A 254 27.21 11.92 -22.88
C TYR A 254 25.87 11.25 -23.24
N GLY A 255 25.49 11.23 -24.54
CA GLY A 255 24.17 10.77 -24.97
C GLY A 255 23.02 11.67 -24.48
N LEU A 256 23.29 12.96 -24.25
CA LEU A 256 22.32 13.93 -23.70
C LEU A 256 21.76 14.89 -24.77
N GLU A 257 22.21 14.79 -26.02
CA GLU A 257 21.57 15.44 -27.16
C GLU A 257 20.26 14.75 -27.52
N GLU A 258 20.28 13.41 -27.50
CA GLU A 258 19.11 12.54 -27.59
C GLU A 258 19.11 11.61 -26.36
N PRO A 259 18.52 12.02 -25.24
CA PRO A 259 18.62 11.28 -24.00
C PRO A 259 17.93 9.92 -24.09
N PHE A 260 18.56 8.91 -23.48
CA PHE A 260 18.01 7.56 -23.40
C PHE A 260 16.66 7.53 -22.66
N LEU A 261 16.56 8.30 -21.59
CA LEU A 261 15.36 8.42 -20.76
C LEU A 261 15.20 9.86 -20.29
N ARG A 262 13.98 10.36 -20.37
CA ARG A 262 13.59 11.63 -19.77
C ARG A 262 12.50 11.40 -18.72
N ILE A 263 12.71 11.90 -17.52
CA ILE A 263 11.79 11.84 -16.40
C ILE A 263 11.38 13.27 -16.06
N ALA A 264 10.11 13.59 -16.23
CA ALA A 264 9.57 14.91 -15.87
C ALA A 264 8.53 14.77 -14.76
N MET A 265 8.67 15.56 -13.72
CA MET A 265 7.74 15.67 -12.59
C MET A 265 7.09 17.06 -12.62
N GLU A 266 5.80 17.10 -12.41
CA GLU A 266 5.00 18.31 -12.49
C GLU A 266 4.15 18.44 -11.22
N SER A 267 4.11 19.64 -10.68
CA SER A 267 3.21 20.09 -9.63
C SER A 267 2.53 21.38 -10.09
N ASP A 268 1.57 21.89 -9.33
CA ASP A 268 0.87 23.14 -9.64
C ASP A 268 1.81 24.32 -9.94
N GLN A 269 2.98 24.37 -9.34
CA GLN A 269 3.89 25.53 -9.39
C GLN A 269 5.24 25.22 -10.05
N THR A 270 5.64 23.95 -10.13
CA THR A 270 6.99 23.59 -10.55
C THR A 270 6.99 22.43 -11.53
N ARG A 271 7.95 22.47 -12.46
CA ARG A 271 8.25 21.37 -13.35
C ARG A 271 9.74 21.11 -13.30
N GLU A 272 10.10 19.89 -12.93
CA GLU A 272 11.48 19.41 -12.95
C GLU A 272 11.61 18.27 -13.93
N ALA A 273 12.61 18.30 -14.81
CA ALA A 273 12.86 17.24 -15.76
C ALA A 273 14.32 16.83 -15.76
N LEU A 274 14.54 15.53 -15.63
CA LEU A 274 15.84 14.87 -15.65
C LEU A 274 16.02 14.16 -16.99
N GLU A 275 17.13 14.42 -17.65
CA GLU A 275 17.56 13.75 -18.89
C GLU A 275 18.72 12.82 -18.55
N ILE A 276 18.59 11.55 -18.91
CA ILE A 276 19.54 10.48 -18.64
C ILE A 276 20.11 9.99 -19.96
N GLY A 277 21.43 10.03 -20.07
CA GLY A 277 22.17 9.66 -21.28
C GLY A 277 22.81 8.28 -21.22
N ASN A 278 24.00 8.17 -21.79
CA ASN A 278 24.79 6.95 -21.88
C ASN A 278 25.26 6.46 -20.50
N PRO A 279 25.53 5.16 -20.32
CA PRO A 279 26.25 4.67 -19.17
C PRO A 279 27.68 5.26 -19.16
N VAL A 280 28.22 5.49 -17.95
CA VAL A 280 29.59 6.00 -17.78
C VAL A 280 30.60 4.95 -18.27
N GLU A 281 30.38 3.70 -17.88
CA GLU A 281 31.12 2.53 -18.33
C GLU A 281 30.14 1.46 -18.82
N PRO A 282 30.43 0.77 -19.93
CA PRO A 282 29.55 -0.27 -20.46
C PRO A 282 29.29 -1.43 -19.49
N GLU A 283 30.26 -1.71 -18.61
CA GLU A 283 30.19 -2.78 -17.60
C GLU A 283 29.37 -2.38 -16.38
N GLN A 284 29.08 -1.08 -16.20
CA GLN A 284 28.29 -0.54 -15.09
C GLN A 284 27.09 0.27 -15.64
N PRO A 285 26.09 -0.36 -16.22
CA PRO A 285 24.98 0.32 -16.89
C PRO A 285 24.07 1.12 -15.92
N SER A 286 24.18 0.89 -14.60
CA SER A 286 23.45 1.63 -13.57
C SER A 286 24.00 3.03 -13.33
N ILE A 287 25.30 3.28 -13.60
CA ILE A 287 25.89 4.60 -13.48
C ILE A 287 25.81 5.30 -14.83
N ARG A 288 25.10 6.43 -14.88
CA ARG A 288 24.81 7.13 -16.11
C ARG A 288 25.12 8.62 -16.04
N TYR A 289 25.39 9.19 -17.19
CA TYR A 289 25.42 10.64 -17.36
C TYR A 289 24.00 11.19 -17.34
N ALA A 290 23.83 12.34 -16.65
CA ALA A 290 22.54 12.99 -16.57
C ALA A 290 22.69 14.51 -16.49
N LYS A 291 21.60 15.23 -16.82
CA LYS A 291 21.44 16.66 -16.57
C LYS A 291 19.98 16.99 -16.29
N LEU A 292 19.75 18.10 -15.61
CA LEU A 292 18.42 18.69 -15.52
C LEU A 292 18.15 19.53 -16.77
N GLU A 293 16.93 19.47 -17.30
CA GLU A 293 16.51 20.17 -18.54
C GLU A 293 16.89 21.66 -18.50
N ASN A 294 16.67 22.31 -17.38
CA ASN A 294 16.88 23.75 -17.18
C ASN A 294 18.29 24.13 -16.70
N ARG A 295 19.23 23.18 -16.68
CA ARG A 295 20.61 23.41 -16.22
C ARG A 295 21.61 22.81 -17.17
N PRO A 296 22.67 23.54 -17.51
CA PRO A 296 23.71 23.02 -18.40
C PRO A 296 24.65 22.01 -17.72
N THR A 297 24.56 21.87 -16.41
CA THR A 297 25.47 21.04 -15.60
C THR A 297 25.24 19.56 -15.84
N VAL A 298 26.27 18.85 -16.31
CA VAL A 298 26.27 17.39 -16.48
C VAL A 298 26.87 16.74 -15.25
N PHE A 299 26.24 15.67 -14.80
CA PHE A 299 26.67 14.89 -13.64
C PHE A 299 26.51 13.39 -13.87
N GLU A 300 27.20 12.61 -13.07
CA GLU A 300 26.99 11.16 -12.95
C GLU A 300 25.94 10.88 -11.89
N MET A 301 25.12 9.87 -12.12
CA MET A 301 24.12 9.37 -11.19
C MET A 301 23.99 7.86 -11.26
N GLU A 302 23.48 7.26 -10.20
CA GLU A 302 23.18 5.82 -10.15
C GLU A 302 21.67 5.60 -10.18
N ILE A 303 21.24 4.65 -11.03
CA ILE A 303 19.87 4.17 -11.12
C ILE A 303 19.90 2.65 -11.34
N ASP A 304 19.86 1.89 -10.27
CA ASP A 304 19.93 0.42 -10.27
C ASP A 304 18.58 -0.24 -10.61
N TYR A 305 17.48 0.50 -10.48
CA TYR A 305 16.12 0.07 -10.82
C TYR A 305 15.64 0.56 -12.22
N LEU A 306 16.59 0.83 -13.13
CA LEU A 306 16.25 1.25 -14.48
C LEU A 306 15.27 0.32 -15.21
N PRO A 307 15.37 -1.02 -15.11
CA PRO A 307 14.39 -1.92 -15.72
C PRO A 307 12.96 -1.75 -15.17
N GLU A 308 12.79 -1.31 -13.92
CA GLU A 308 11.46 -0.99 -13.36
C GLU A 308 10.87 0.24 -14.05
N VAL A 309 11.72 1.25 -14.33
CA VAL A 309 11.33 2.49 -15.02
C VAL A 309 11.01 2.22 -16.49
N GLU A 310 11.79 1.40 -17.17
CA GLU A 310 11.56 1.02 -18.58
C GLU A 310 10.23 0.28 -18.76
N ASN A 311 9.85 -0.54 -17.78
CA ASN A 311 8.60 -1.29 -17.78
C ASN A 311 7.47 -0.63 -16.95
N ALA A 312 7.58 0.67 -16.69
CA ALA A 312 6.63 1.40 -15.82
C ALA A 312 5.18 1.27 -16.28
N GLN A 313 4.91 1.29 -17.59
CA GLN A 313 3.55 1.11 -18.10
C GLN A 313 2.90 -0.19 -17.61
N THR A 314 3.65 -1.27 -17.52
CA THR A 314 3.16 -2.58 -17.06
C THR A 314 3.19 -2.67 -15.54
N ASN A 315 4.27 -2.20 -14.90
CA ASN A 315 4.49 -2.38 -13.48
C ASN A 315 3.57 -1.49 -12.62
N LEU A 316 3.23 -0.32 -13.13
CA LEU A 316 2.40 0.65 -12.40
C LEU A 316 0.91 0.52 -12.70
N ARG A 317 0.51 -0.34 -13.63
CA ARG A 317 -0.89 -0.54 -13.98
C ARG A 317 -1.63 -1.26 -12.86
N ASP A 318 -2.83 -0.78 -12.50
CA ASP A 318 -3.71 -1.50 -11.58
C ASP A 318 -4.10 -2.85 -12.17
N ARG A 319 -3.84 -3.90 -11.42
CA ARG A 319 -4.13 -5.28 -11.84
C ARG A 319 -5.57 -5.68 -11.62
N ARG A 320 -6.35 -4.92 -10.84
CA ARG A 320 -7.76 -5.19 -10.61
C ARG A 320 -8.54 -4.99 -11.90
N VAL A 321 -9.30 -5.99 -12.27
CA VAL A 321 -10.15 -5.94 -13.47
C VAL A 321 -11.42 -5.18 -13.19
N PHE A 322 -12.03 -5.45 -12.02
CA PHE A 322 -13.32 -4.91 -11.59
C PHE A 322 -13.13 -3.94 -10.41
N GLU A 323 -13.95 -2.91 -10.33
CA GLU A 323 -14.03 -2.02 -9.18
C GLU A 323 -15.48 -1.65 -8.92
N ILE A 324 -16.08 -2.40 -8.01
CA ILE A 324 -17.47 -2.24 -7.59
C ILE A 324 -17.47 -1.61 -6.20
N ASP A 325 -18.29 -0.60 -6.02
CA ASP A 325 -18.68 -0.17 -4.68
C ASP A 325 -19.79 -1.08 -4.18
N THR A 326 -19.41 -2.07 -3.35
CA THR A 326 -20.32 -3.12 -2.88
C THR A 326 -21.46 -2.59 -2.04
N GLU A 327 -21.27 -1.44 -1.36
CA GLU A 327 -22.30 -0.79 -0.56
C GLU A 327 -23.49 -0.30 -1.42
N PHE A 328 -23.18 0.16 -2.65
CA PHE A 328 -24.16 0.69 -3.58
C PHE A 328 -24.62 -0.31 -4.64
N ALA A 329 -24.13 -1.54 -4.61
CA ALA A 329 -24.58 -2.58 -5.53
C ALA A 329 -26.07 -2.91 -5.28
N SER A 330 -26.87 -2.79 -6.33
CA SER A 330 -28.33 -3.03 -6.29
C SER A 330 -28.76 -4.26 -7.06
N SER A 331 -28.01 -4.66 -8.10
CA SER A 331 -28.28 -5.90 -8.80
C SER A 331 -27.01 -6.55 -9.37
N VAL A 332 -27.04 -7.88 -9.48
CA VAL A 332 -26.02 -8.69 -10.15
C VAL A 332 -26.73 -9.62 -11.12
N SER A 333 -26.44 -9.54 -12.42
CA SER A 333 -27.02 -10.42 -13.44
C SER A 333 -25.97 -11.38 -13.99
N PHE A 334 -26.35 -12.63 -14.14
CA PHE A 334 -25.51 -13.69 -14.68
C PHE A 334 -26.08 -14.15 -16.02
N GLU A 335 -25.28 -14.08 -17.06
CA GLU A 335 -25.66 -14.52 -18.39
C GLU A 335 -24.74 -15.65 -18.87
N ARG A 336 -25.31 -16.59 -19.59
CA ARG A 336 -24.57 -17.62 -20.31
C ARG A 336 -24.91 -17.52 -21.78
N ARG A 337 -23.89 -17.23 -22.60
CA ARG A 337 -24.01 -17.04 -24.06
C ARG A 337 -25.07 -16.01 -24.45
N GLY A 338 -25.13 -14.90 -23.71
CA GLY A 338 -26.03 -13.78 -23.94
C GLY A 338 -27.48 -14.04 -23.50
N THR A 339 -27.74 -15.11 -22.73
CA THR A 339 -29.07 -15.38 -22.14
C THR A 339 -28.93 -15.28 -20.63
N GLU A 340 -29.77 -14.47 -19.99
CA GLU A 340 -29.82 -14.37 -18.53
C GLU A 340 -30.21 -15.71 -17.93
N VAL A 341 -29.38 -16.23 -17.02
CA VAL A 341 -29.61 -17.46 -16.28
C VAL A 341 -30.36 -17.15 -15.00
N PHE A 342 -29.90 -16.13 -14.27
CA PHE A 342 -30.56 -15.58 -13.09
C PHE A 342 -30.01 -14.20 -12.80
N SER A 343 -30.68 -13.45 -11.94
CA SER A 343 -30.19 -12.21 -11.37
C SER A 343 -30.46 -12.14 -9.87
N LEU A 344 -29.61 -11.39 -9.18
CA LEU A 344 -29.73 -11.06 -7.77
C LEU A 344 -30.16 -9.61 -7.69
N GLN A 345 -31.18 -9.29 -6.94
CA GLN A 345 -31.70 -7.94 -6.78
C GLN A 345 -31.82 -7.59 -5.31
N LYS A 346 -31.23 -6.45 -4.93
CA LYS A 346 -31.36 -5.90 -3.58
C LYS A 346 -32.76 -5.31 -3.42
N LEU A 347 -33.44 -5.68 -2.36
CA LEU A 347 -34.75 -5.11 -2.02
C LEU A 347 -34.56 -3.73 -1.39
N GLU A 348 -35.50 -2.81 -1.65
CA GLU A 348 -35.49 -1.53 -0.94
C GLU A 348 -35.66 -1.80 0.56
N PRO A 349 -34.79 -1.25 1.42
CA PRO A 349 -34.88 -1.48 2.85
C PRO A 349 -36.19 -0.90 3.39
N ASP A 350 -37.01 -1.73 4.01
CA ASP A 350 -38.09 -1.30 4.90
C ASP A 350 -37.46 -0.72 6.18
N GLU A 351 -38.05 0.32 6.79
CA GLU A 351 -37.45 1.10 7.91
C GLU A 351 -36.93 0.28 9.10
N SER A 352 -37.10 -1.03 9.11
CA SER A 352 -36.74 -1.94 10.21
C SER A 352 -35.86 -3.14 9.83
N LYS A 353 -35.39 -3.28 8.58
CA LYS A 353 -34.73 -4.52 8.12
C LYS A 353 -33.35 -4.26 7.53
N THR A 354 -32.48 -5.26 7.73
CA THR A 354 -31.19 -5.42 7.04
C THR A 354 -31.39 -5.57 5.53
N ASP A 355 -30.35 -5.23 4.75
CA ASP A 355 -30.32 -5.42 3.31
C ASP A 355 -30.70 -6.86 2.92
N GLU A 356 -31.84 -7.02 2.24
CA GLU A 356 -32.32 -8.32 1.76
C GLU A 356 -32.12 -8.42 0.26
N TRP A 357 -31.75 -9.60 -0.22
CA TRP A 357 -31.58 -9.89 -1.63
C TRP A 357 -32.59 -10.93 -2.11
N GLU A 358 -33.09 -10.75 -3.33
CA GLU A 358 -33.90 -11.74 -4.04
C GLU A 358 -33.12 -12.35 -5.19
N ILE A 359 -33.35 -13.62 -5.46
CA ILE A 359 -32.90 -14.32 -6.64
C ILE A 359 -34.03 -14.36 -7.63
N LEU A 360 -33.80 -13.85 -8.82
CA LEU A 360 -34.78 -13.84 -9.91
C LEU A 360 -34.32 -14.85 -10.99
N ILE A 361 -35.11 -15.87 -11.23
CA ILE A 361 -34.81 -16.93 -12.20
C ILE A 361 -35.84 -16.86 -13.31
N PRO A 362 -35.44 -16.60 -14.57
CA PRO A 362 -36.32 -16.64 -15.71
C PRO A 362 -36.83 -18.10 -15.94
N ASP A 363 -38.13 -18.28 -16.05
CA ASP A 363 -38.76 -19.56 -16.35
C ASP A 363 -39.70 -19.40 -17.57
N GLU A 364 -39.53 -20.22 -18.59
CA GLU A 364 -40.29 -20.12 -19.85
C GLU A 364 -41.78 -20.38 -19.66
N GLU A 365 -42.20 -21.20 -18.67
CA GLU A 365 -43.59 -21.60 -18.45
C GLU A 365 -44.28 -20.76 -17.36
N GLN A 366 -43.53 -20.39 -16.29
CA GLN A 366 -44.09 -19.72 -15.10
C GLN A 366 -43.75 -18.24 -15.03
N GLY A 367 -42.92 -17.73 -15.96
CA GLY A 367 -42.42 -16.37 -15.95
C GLY A 367 -41.23 -16.22 -15.03
N LEU A 368 -41.21 -15.18 -14.18
CA LEU A 368 -40.08 -14.88 -13.29
C LEU A 368 -40.30 -15.54 -11.92
N GLN A 369 -39.50 -16.53 -11.57
CA GLN A 369 -39.48 -17.11 -10.23
C GLN A 369 -38.66 -16.26 -9.29
N ARG A 370 -39.14 -16.06 -8.06
CA ARG A 370 -38.47 -15.27 -7.01
C ARG A 370 -38.15 -16.20 -5.83
N GLN A 371 -36.90 -16.12 -5.35
CA GLN A 371 -36.45 -16.87 -4.20
C GLN A 371 -35.68 -15.92 -3.27
N LYS A 372 -35.69 -16.19 -1.96
CA LYS A 372 -34.96 -15.42 -0.99
C LYS A 372 -33.47 -15.71 -1.13
N GLY A 373 -32.66 -14.65 -1.28
CA GLY A 373 -31.22 -14.74 -1.41
C GLY A 373 -30.50 -14.56 -0.07
N SER A 374 -29.31 -15.11 0.03
CA SER A 374 -28.40 -14.90 1.15
C SER A 374 -27.59 -13.63 0.92
N SER A 375 -27.82 -12.57 1.70
CA SER A 375 -27.05 -11.33 1.65
C SER A 375 -25.55 -11.60 1.79
N GLN A 376 -25.17 -12.50 2.69
CA GLN A 376 -23.77 -12.88 2.88
C GLN A 376 -23.15 -13.56 1.65
N ALA A 377 -23.91 -14.39 0.93
CA ALA A 377 -23.41 -15.04 -0.27
C ALA A 377 -23.21 -14.03 -1.41
N VAL A 378 -24.14 -13.07 -1.54
CA VAL A 378 -24.05 -11.99 -2.54
C VAL A 378 -22.89 -11.05 -2.23
N GLU A 379 -22.76 -10.60 -0.98
CA GLU A 379 -21.63 -9.76 -0.55
C GLU A 379 -20.29 -10.45 -0.79
N THR A 380 -20.20 -11.75 -0.45
CA THR A 380 -19.01 -12.56 -0.72
C THR A 380 -18.68 -12.61 -2.22
N ALA A 381 -19.67 -12.77 -3.09
CA ALA A 381 -19.46 -12.78 -4.53
C ALA A 381 -19.01 -11.41 -5.07
N LEU A 382 -19.60 -10.31 -4.57
CA LEU A 382 -19.19 -8.95 -4.91
C LEU A 382 -17.75 -8.66 -4.46
N ASP A 383 -17.37 -9.10 -3.26
CA ASP A 383 -16.01 -8.98 -2.75
C ASP A 383 -15.02 -9.79 -3.62
N TRP A 384 -15.40 -10.98 -4.06
CA TRP A 384 -14.57 -11.78 -4.96
C TRP A 384 -14.43 -11.14 -6.34
N LEU A 385 -15.49 -10.52 -6.89
CA LEU A 385 -15.42 -9.76 -8.13
C LEU A 385 -14.39 -8.63 -8.02
N ASN A 386 -14.37 -7.89 -6.90
CA ASN A 386 -13.37 -6.84 -6.63
C ASN A 386 -11.95 -7.37 -6.45
N GLN A 387 -11.78 -8.65 -6.14
CA GLN A 387 -10.47 -9.28 -5.98
C GLN A 387 -9.91 -9.87 -7.28
N ILE A 388 -10.69 -9.88 -8.37
CA ILE A 388 -10.22 -10.36 -9.67
C ILE A 388 -9.07 -9.48 -10.16
N LYS A 389 -7.91 -10.12 -10.39
CA LYS A 389 -6.68 -9.43 -10.79
C LYS A 389 -6.05 -10.10 -12.01
N ALA A 390 -5.43 -9.28 -12.85
CA ALA A 390 -4.56 -9.75 -13.91
C ALA A 390 -3.40 -10.59 -13.35
N VAL A 391 -3.26 -11.82 -13.82
CA VAL A 391 -2.25 -12.78 -13.38
C VAL A 391 -1.11 -12.82 -14.38
N ALA A 392 0.11 -12.57 -13.91
CA ALA A 392 1.31 -12.76 -14.73
C ALA A 392 1.63 -14.25 -14.86
N THR A 393 2.05 -14.65 -16.06
CA THR A 393 2.60 -15.99 -16.35
C THR A 393 4.05 -15.87 -16.80
N SER A 394 4.70 -16.97 -17.12
CA SER A 394 6.06 -16.93 -17.69
C SER A 394 6.14 -16.21 -19.04
N SER A 395 5.03 -16.12 -19.76
CA SER A 395 4.95 -15.56 -21.12
C SER A 395 4.30 -14.18 -21.21
N THR A 396 3.57 -13.74 -20.18
CA THR A 396 2.84 -12.46 -20.20
C THR A 396 2.71 -11.83 -18.81
N SER A 397 2.62 -10.51 -18.79
CA SER A 397 2.36 -9.72 -17.58
C SER A 397 0.94 -9.86 -17.02
N GLY A 398 0.04 -10.53 -17.74
CA GLY A 398 -1.39 -10.60 -17.43
C GLY A 398 -2.24 -9.54 -18.15
N PHE A 399 -1.60 -8.53 -18.74
CA PHE A 399 -2.23 -7.57 -19.65
C PHE A 399 -2.00 -8.07 -21.08
N ILE A 400 -3.05 -8.56 -21.74
CA ILE A 400 -2.94 -9.28 -23.02
C ILE A 400 -3.04 -8.32 -24.19
N HIS A 401 -4.02 -7.43 -24.18
CA HIS A 401 -4.26 -6.49 -25.26
C HIS A 401 -4.86 -5.19 -24.76
N ASP A 402 -4.40 -4.05 -25.28
CA ASP A 402 -4.87 -2.71 -24.86
C ASP A 402 -5.87 -2.09 -25.86
N ALA A 403 -6.01 -2.68 -27.05
CA ALA A 403 -6.99 -2.27 -28.07
C ALA A 403 -7.27 -3.47 -29.01
N PRO A 404 -7.99 -4.51 -28.55
CA PRO A 404 -8.21 -5.71 -29.31
C PRO A 404 -9.09 -5.45 -30.54
N THR A 405 -8.78 -6.11 -31.64
CA THR A 405 -9.66 -6.18 -32.81
C THR A 405 -10.75 -7.22 -32.60
N ALA A 406 -11.81 -7.22 -33.43
CA ALA A 406 -12.84 -8.25 -33.38
C ALA A 406 -12.27 -9.67 -33.54
N ALA A 407 -11.23 -9.84 -34.39
CA ALA A 407 -10.56 -11.13 -34.56
C ALA A 407 -9.78 -11.56 -33.30
N ASP A 408 -9.19 -10.60 -32.59
CA ASP A 408 -8.55 -10.87 -31.30
C ASP A 408 -9.60 -11.32 -30.27
N LEU A 409 -10.72 -10.60 -30.15
CA LEU A 409 -11.81 -10.94 -29.25
C LEU A 409 -12.40 -12.32 -29.55
N GLU A 410 -12.58 -12.65 -30.84
CA GLU A 410 -13.01 -14.01 -31.25
C GLU A 410 -12.00 -15.07 -30.78
N SER A 411 -10.70 -14.80 -30.94
CA SER A 411 -9.63 -15.75 -30.54
C SER A 411 -9.55 -16.00 -29.03
N TYR A 412 -10.02 -15.04 -28.21
CA TYR A 412 -10.09 -15.11 -26.75
C TYR A 412 -11.46 -15.61 -26.25
N GLY A 413 -12.43 -15.88 -27.13
CA GLY A 413 -13.80 -16.23 -26.77
C GLY A 413 -14.57 -15.05 -26.13
N LEU A 414 -14.17 -13.80 -26.41
CA LEU A 414 -14.75 -12.59 -25.83
C LEU A 414 -15.74 -11.87 -26.76
N GLU A 415 -15.79 -12.21 -28.04
CA GLU A 415 -16.81 -11.71 -28.98
C GLU A 415 -18.20 -12.30 -28.66
N PHE A 416 -18.20 -13.58 -28.30
CA PHE A 416 -19.38 -14.31 -27.81
C PHE A 416 -19.01 -15.02 -26.51
N PRO A 417 -18.96 -14.29 -25.38
CA PRO A 417 -18.47 -14.83 -24.12
C PRO A 417 -19.33 -15.99 -23.64
N GLU A 418 -18.68 -17.00 -23.06
CA GLU A 418 -19.38 -18.12 -22.43
C GLU A 418 -20.20 -17.66 -21.24
N PHE A 419 -19.64 -16.71 -20.46
CA PHE A 419 -20.29 -16.11 -19.31
C PHE A 419 -20.11 -14.60 -19.31
N SER A 420 -21.12 -13.89 -18.81
CA SER A 420 -21.01 -12.48 -18.44
C SER A 420 -21.66 -12.22 -17.08
N ILE A 421 -21.06 -11.31 -16.32
CA ILE A 421 -21.54 -10.89 -15.02
C ILE A 421 -21.67 -9.37 -15.06
N SER A 422 -22.90 -8.88 -14.89
CA SER A 422 -23.20 -7.45 -14.85
C SER A 422 -23.56 -7.04 -13.43
N VAL A 423 -22.90 -6.00 -12.91
CA VAL A 423 -23.21 -5.42 -11.61
C VAL A 423 -23.71 -4.00 -11.82
N THR A 424 -24.88 -3.70 -11.25
CA THR A 424 -25.46 -2.36 -11.26
C THR A 424 -25.38 -1.75 -9.88
N SER A 425 -24.90 -0.51 -9.80
CA SER A 425 -24.83 0.32 -8.60
C SER A 425 -25.78 1.53 -8.75
N ASP A 426 -26.78 1.63 -7.88
CA ASP A 426 -27.85 2.64 -7.98
C ASP A 426 -27.53 3.96 -7.26
N ARG A 427 -26.61 3.95 -6.30
CA ARG A 427 -26.31 5.09 -5.45
C ARG A 427 -24.85 5.47 -5.52
N TYR A 428 -24.47 6.13 -6.59
CA TYR A 428 -23.17 6.77 -6.64
C TYR A 428 -23.32 8.24 -6.26
N LYS A 429 -22.67 8.65 -5.15
CA LYS A 429 -22.53 10.06 -4.81
C LYS A 429 -21.18 10.54 -5.31
N ASP A 430 -21.20 11.59 -6.12
CA ASP A 430 -19.98 12.32 -6.43
C ASP A 430 -19.57 13.22 -5.24
N LYS A 431 -18.44 13.92 -5.38
CA LYS A 431 -17.94 14.85 -4.35
C LYS A 431 -18.89 16.00 -4.02
N GLU A 432 -19.85 16.30 -4.90
CA GLU A 432 -20.84 17.34 -4.72
C GLU A 432 -22.13 16.81 -4.07
N GLU A 433 -22.13 15.56 -3.59
CA GLU A 433 -23.29 14.84 -3.05
C GLU A 433 -24.46 14.71 -4.04
N THR A 434 -24.20 14.85 -5.33
CA THR A 434 -25.21 14.73 -6.37
C THR A 434 -25.46 13.26 -6.68
N MET A 435 -26.70 12.81 -6.70
CA MET A 435 -27.08 11.45 -7.11
C MET A 435 -26.79 11.28 -8.58
N GLN A 436 -25.87 10.37 -8.91
CA GLN A 436 -25.60 9.99 -10.30
C GLN A 436 -26.59 8.96 -10.80
N ALA A 437 -26.68 8.80 -12.13
CA ALA A 437 -27.44 7.73 -12.73
C ALA A 437 -26.86 6.36 -12.36
N PRO A 438 -27.67 5.29 -12.28
CA PRO A 438 -27.18 3.94 -12.07
C PRO A 438 -26.07 3.58 -13.05
N LYS A 439 -25.00 2.97 -12.54
CA LYS A 439 -23.86 2.52 -13.35
C LYS A 439 -23.88 1.00 -13.41
N THR A 440 -23.89 0.44 -14.62
CA THR A 440 -23.73 -0.99 -14.84
C THR A 440 -22.38 -1.27 -15.43
N GLU A 441 -21.64 -2.21 -14.85
CA GLU A 441 -20.35 -2.70 -15.36
C GLU A 441 -20.48 -4.18 -15.64
N THR A 442 -20.07 -4.61 -16.83
CA THR A 442 -20.21 -5.99 -17.29
C THR A 442 -18.84 -6.63 -17.50
N LEU A 443 -18.57 -7.70 -16.77
CA LEU A 443 -17.40 -8.55 -16.95
C LEU A 443 -17.72 -9.65 -17.97
N LEU A 444 -17.02 -9.64 -19.09
CA LEU A 444 -17.05 -10.69 -20.10
C LEU A 444 -16.00 -11.75 -19.78
N ILE A 445 -16.38 -13.00 -19.73
CA ILE A 445 -15.53 -14.14 -19.37
C ILE A 445 -15.40 -15.05 -20.59
N GLY A 446 -14.21 -15.05 -21.18
CA GLY A 446 -13.88 -15.79 -22.39
C GLY A 446 -13.28 -17.16 -22.12
N ASP A 447 -12.56 -17.66 -23.10
CA ASP A 447 -11.98 -19.01 -23.10
C ASP A 447 -10.83 -19.14 -22.09
N PRO A 448 -10.60 -20.33 -21.53
CA PRO A 448 -9.37 -20.62 -20.80
C PRO A 448 -8.18 -20.68 -21.77
N THR A 449 -6.99 -20.36 -21.25
CA THR A 449 -5.75 -20.44 -22.06
C THR A 449 -5.49 -21.86 -22.55
N ARG A 450 -4.90 -21.96 -23.73
CA ARG A 450 -4.62 -23.26 -24.38
C ARG A 450 -3.46 -24.02 -23.73
N GLU A 451 -2.53 -23.29 -23.09
CA GLU A 451 -1.27 -23.87 -22.59
C GLU A 451 -1.48 -24.72 -21.33
N ASP A 452 -2.11 -24.19 -20.31
CA ASP A 452 -2.24 -24.87 -19.02
C ASP A 452 -3.67 -24.89 -18.43
N ARG A 453 -4.58 -24.12 -19.01
CA ARG A 453 -5.96 -23.93 -18.56
C ARG A 453 -6.11 -23.41 -17.13
N SER A 454 -5.02 -22.98 -16.49
CA SER A 454 -5.07 -22.40 -15.14
C SER A 454 -5.57 -20.95 -15.16
N THR A 455 -5.55 -20.34 -16.32
CA THR A 455 -5.96 -18.96 -16.56
C THR A 455 -6.96 -18.85 -17.70
N ARG A 456 -7.71 -17.74 -17.71
CA ARG A 456 -8.67 -17.42 -18.78
C ARG A 456 -8.69 -15.95 -19.12
N TYR A 457 -9.19 -15.64 -20.31
CA TYR A 457 -9.31 -14.28 -20.81
C TYR A 457 -10.57 -13.62 -20.26
N VAL A 458 -10.44 -12.37 -19.81
CA VAL A 458 -11.58 -11.55 -19.39
C VAL A 458 -11.43 -10.12 -19.90
N LYS A 459 -12.55 -9.41 -19.99
CA LYS A 459 -12.64 -8.03 -20.41
C LYS A 459 -13.85 -7.36 -19.75
N LEU A 460 -13.75 -6.08 -19.36
CA LEU A 460 -14.95 -5.29 -19.13
C LEU A 460 -15.58 -4.88 -20.46
N ALA A 461 -16.89 -4.93 -20.57
CA ALA A 461 -17.60 -4.64 -21.81
C ALA A 461 -17.26 -3.23 -22.34
N GLU A 462 -17.21 -2.23 -21.43
CA GLU A 462 -16.95 -0.83 -21.75
C GLU A 462 -15.46 -0.47 -21.87
N ALA A 463 -14.54 -1.36 -21.50
CA ALA A 463 -13.11 -1.11 -21.57
C ALA A 463 -12.46 -1.81 -22.77
N ASP A 464 -11.40 -1.24 -23.31
CA ASP A 464 -10.67 -1.82 -24.46
C ASP A 464 -9.58 -2.82 -24.04
N PHE A 465 -9.56 -3.26 -22.78
CA PHE A 465 -8.47 -4.07 -22.24
C PHE A 465 -8.86 -5.53 -22.08
N VAL A 466 -7.99 -6.44 -22.53
CA VAL A 466 -8.08 -7.87 -22.28
C VAL A 466 -7.06 -8.27 -21.22
N TYR A 467 -7.54 -8.95 -20.20
CA TYR A 467 -6.76 -9.44 -19.07
C TYR A 467 -6.71 -10.97 -19.05
N LEU A 468 -5.67 -11.49 -18.41
CA LEU A 468 -5.58 -12.88 -18.03
C LEU A 468 -5.80 -13.00 -16.54
N VAL A 469 -6.78 -13.80 -16.12
CA VAL A 469 -7.12 -14.03 -14.70
C VAL A 469 -7.07 -15.52 -14.36
N SER A 470 -7.12 -15.87 -13.06
CA SER A 470 -7.23 -17.27 -12.65
C SER A 470 -8.52 -17.90 -13.19
N ASN A 471 -8.44 -19.16 -13.59
CA ASN A 471 -9.60 -19.91 -14.06
C ASN A 471 -10.61 -20.24 -12.94
N ASP A 472 -10.23 -20.05 -11.69
CA ASP A 472 -11.07 -20.31 -10.50
C ASP A 472 -12.21 -19.29 -10.32
N ILE A 473 -12.29 -18.28 -11.21
CA ILE A 473 -13.27 -17.20 -11.14
C ILE A 473 -14.72 -17.71 -11.01
N LEU A 474 -15.07 -18.80 -11.72
CA LEU A 474 -16.43 -19.38 -11.67
C LEU A 474 -16.67 -20.24 -10.42
N GLU A 475 -15.61 -20.64 -9.71
CA GLU A 475 -15.75 -21.28 -8.41
C GLU A 475 -15.96 -20.24 -7.30
N MET A 476 -15.33 -19.08 -7.44
CA MET A 476 -15.40 -17.96 -6.49
C MET A 476 -16.70 -17.17 -6.64
N VAL A 477 -17.15 -16.98 -7.88
CA VAL A 477 -18.42 -16.31 -8.21
C VAL A 477 -19.28 -17.31 -9.02
N PRO A 478 -20.00 -18.20 -8.35
CA PRO A 478 -20.76 -19.26 -9.02
C PRO A 478 -21.83 -18.71 -9.95
N ASP A 479 -21.95 -19.30 -11.12
CA ASP A 479 -22.99 -19.04 -12.12
C ASP A 479 -24.28 -19.88 -11.90
N ASP A 480 -24.46 -20.37 -10.68
CA ASP A 480 -25.58 -21.19 -10.24
C ASP A 480 -26.39 -20.46 -9.16
N ALA A 481 -27.63 -20.11 -9.48
CA ALA A 481 -28.54 -19.39 -8.60
C ALA A 481 -28.70 -20.03 -7.21
N PHE A 482 -28.66 -21.35 -7.19
CA PHE A 482 -28.78 -22.15 -5.98
C PHE A 482 -27.70 -21.82 -4.91
N ARG A 483 -26.52 -21.40 -5.32
CA ARG A 483 -25.43 -21.01 -4.41
C ARG A 483 -25.70 -19.72 -3.63
N TYR A 484 -26.67 -18.95 -4.09
CA TYR A 484 -27.07 -17.68 -3.49
C TYR A 484 -28.33 -17.77 -2.63
N ASN A 485 -28.96 -18.93 -2.53
CA ASN A 485 -30.15 -19.13 -1.69
C ASN A 485 -29.85 -18.79 -0.22
N ASP A 486 -30.89 -18.35 0.49
CA ASP A 486 -30.82 -18.11 1.92
C ASP A 486 -30.30 -19.38 2.62
N ARG A 487 -29.42 -19.17 3.60
CA ARG A 487 -28.77 -20.27 4.35
C ARG A 487 -29.66 -20.85 5.45
N GLN A 488 -30.80 -20.26 5.69
CA GLN A 488 -31.80 -20.84 6.59
C GLN A 488 -32.56 -21.94 5.82
N LEU A 489 -32.43 -23.18 6.28
CA LEU A 489 -32.93 -24.35 5.59
C LEU A 489 -34.45 -24.47 5.60
N PHE A 490 -35.08 -24.00 6.68
CA PHE A 490 -36.54 -24.07 6.87
C PHE A 490 -37.03 -22.71 7.35
N ASP A 491 -38.13 -22.24 6.79
CA ASP A 491 -38.77 -20.97 7.14
C ASP A 491 -39.79 -21.18 8.26
N PHE A 492 -39.32 -21.52 9.45
CA PHE A 492 -40.13 -21.60 10.65
C PHE A 492 -40.32 -20.23 11.28
N PRO A 493 -41.51 -19.99 11.93
CA PRO A 493 -41.71 -18.77 12.70
C PRO A 493 -40.62 -18.55 13.79
N ASP A 494 -40.34 -17.28 14.15
CA ASP A 494 -39.33 -16.93 15.15
C ASP A 494 -39.62 -17.51 16.54
N ASP A 495 -40.89 -17.83 16.85
CA ASP A 495 -41.32 -18.44 18.11
C ASP A 495 -41.35 -19.98 18.04
N ALA A 496 -40.89 -20.59 16.95
CA ALA A 496 -40.82 -22.03 16.82
C ALA A 496 -39.81 -22.64 17.80
N ILE A 497 -40.25 -23.66 18.53
CA ILE A 497 -39.43 -24.42 19.47
C ILE A 497 -39.36 -25.90 19.07
N VAL A 498 -38.20 -26.51 19.27
CA VAL A 498 -38.03 -27.94 19.09
C VAL A 498 -38.73 -28.69 20.22
N ASN A 499 -39.83 -29.36 19.91
CA ASN A 499 -40.62 -30.14 20.88
C ASN A 499 -40.05 -31.57 21.03
N ARG A 500 -39.62 -32.18 19.92
CA ARG A 500 -39.01 -33.50 19.93
C ARG A 500 -37.80 -33.56 19.01
N LEU A 501 -36.75 -34.21 19.48
CA LEU A 501 -35.51 -34.46 18.73
C LEU A 501 -35.15 -35.93 18.79
N THR A 502 -34.93 -36.56 17.64
CA THR A 502 -34.45 -37.95 17.55
C THR A 502 -33.25 -38.03 16.60
N ILE A 503 -32.28 -38.88 16.95
CA ILE A 503 -31.13 -39.19 16.09
C ILE A 503 -31.04 -40.69 15.96
N THR A 504 -31.13 -41.19 14.73
CA THR A 504 -31.04 -42.62 14.41
C THR A 504 -29.81 -42.90 13.59
N ARG A 505 -29.00 -43.90 13.96
CA ARG A 505 -27.88 -44.40 13.16
C ARG A 505 -28.43 -45.30 12.04
N LEU A 506 -28.17 -44.94 10.78
CA LEU A 506 -28.75 -45.62 9.63
C LEU A 506 -28.17 -47.01 9.36
N SER A 507 -26.94 -47.30 9.80
CA SER A 507 -26.26 -48.56 9.56
C SER A 507 -26.89 -49.77 10.28
N ASN A 508 -27.49 -49.55 11.46
CA ASN A 508 -28.07 -50.61 12.31
C ASN A 508 -29.47 -50.27 12.85
N GLY A 509 -30.01 -49.09 12.51
CA GLY A 509 -31.31 -48.65 13.00
C GLY A 509 -31.33 -48.23 14.47
N GLU A 510 -30.19 -48.09 15.10
CA GLU A 510 -30.05 -47.72 16.52
C GLU A 510 -30.51 -46.29 16.79
N LEU A 511 -31.36 -46.10 17.79
CA LEU A 511 -31.82 -44.80 18.26
C LEU A 511 -30.78 -44.21 19.20
N VAL A 512 -29.91 -43.33 18.69
CA VAL A 512 -28.81 -42.68 19.46
C VAL A 512 -29.34 -41.65 20.44
N LEU A 513 -30.41 -40.94 20.08
CA LEU A 513 -31.09 -39.93 20.91
C LEU A 513 -32.59 -39.97 20.73
N ASP A 514 -33.34 -39.92 21.81
CA ASP A 514 -34.77 -39.54 21.83
C ASP A 514 -35.06 -38.62 23.00
N SER A 515 -35.36 -37.35 22.72
CA SER A 515 -35.63 -36.34 23.73
C SER A 515 -36.84 -36.63 24.61
N ALA A 516 -37.76 -37.50 24.16
CA ALA A 516 -38.93 -37.89 24.92
C ALA A 516 -38.55 -38.86 26.06
N THR A 517 -37.54 -39.68 25.90
CA THR A 517 -37.06 -40.66 26.88
C THR A 517 -35.91 -40.12 27.74
N ASP A 518 -35.15 -39.15 27.21
CA ASP A 518 -33.95 -38.61 27.79
C ASP A 518 -34.14 -37.27 28.52
N GLN A 519 -35.27 -37.06 29.18
CA GLN A 519 -35.70 -35.78 29.75
C GLN A 519 -34.70 -35.11 30.74
N GLY A 520 -33.72 -35.85 31.26
CA GLY A 520 -32.69 -35.33 32.17
C GLY A 520 -31.38 -34.89 31.45
N ASN A 521 -31.23 -35.08 30.17
CA ASN A 521 -29.96 -34.90 29.47
C ASN A 521 -30.15 -34.42 28.01
N LEU A 522 -30.97 -33.37 27.83
CA LEU A 522 -31.23 -32.77 26.54
C LEU A 522 -30.01 -32.06 26.00
N PRO A 523 -29.65 -32.25 24.71
CA PRO A 523 -28.52 -31.57 24.08
C PRO A 523 -28.90 -30.12 23.71
N MET A 524 -28.88 -29.24 24.68
CA MET A 524 -29.34 -27.86 24.51
C MET A 524 -28.59 -27.09 23.41
N ASP A 525 -27.30 -27.40 23.22
CA ASP A 525 -26.52 -26.74 22.18
C ASP A 525 -26.97 -27.18 20.79
N LEU A 526 -27.33 -28.47 20.60
CA LEU A 526 -27.88 -28.97 19.36
C LEU A 526 -29.30 -28.40 19.11
N ILE A 527 -30.12 -28.30 20.15
CA ILE A 527 -31.45 -27.67 20.06
C ILE A 527 -31.34 -26.22 19.60
N ARG A 528 -30.37 -25.47 20.13
CA ARG A 528 -30.10 -24.09 19.71
C ARG A 528 -29.62 -24.02 18.25
N ALA A 529 -28.76 -24.94 17.82
CA ALA A 529 -28.29 -24.99 16.43
C ALA A 529 -29.37 -25.42 15.42
N LEU A 530 -30.51 -25.93 15.93
CA LEU A 530 -31.68 -26.28 15.15
C LEU A 530 -32.75 -25.19 15.10
N THR A 531 -32.52 -24.03 15.77
CA THR A 531 -33.54 -22.96 15.88
C THR A 531 -32.88 -21.57 15.70
N PRO A 532 -32.78 -21.06 14.45
CA PRO A 532 -33.06 -21.66 13.17
C PRO A 532 -31.98 -22.66 12.70
N ILE A 533 -32.31 -23.53 11.76
CA ILE A 533 -31.31 -24.40 11.10
C ILE A 533 -30.60 -23.59 10.04
N THR A 534 -29.36 -23.22 10.29
CA THR A 534 -28.49 -22.55 9.33
C THR A 534 -27.43 -23.48 8.79
N ILE A 535 -27.03 -23.25 7.54
CA ILE A 535 -26.02 -24.03 6.85
C ILE A 535 -24.87 -23.13 6.41
N LYS A 536 -23.68 -23.71 6.23
CA LYS A 536 -22.53 -22.99 5.72
C LYS A 536 -22.66 -22.70 4.23
N SER A 537 -23.04 -23.70 3.44
CA SER A 537 -23.22 -23.57 1.99
C SER A 537 -24.04 -24.72 1.43
N TYR A 538 -24.73 -24.46 0.32
CA TYR A 538 -25.34 -25.51 -0.49
C TYR A 538 -24.27 -26.21 -1.35
N LEU A 539 -24.41 -27.53 -1.54
CA LEU A 539 -23.49 -28.35 -2.32
C LEU A 539 -24.14 -28.91 -3.61
N TYR A 540 -25.43 -29.32 -3.53
CA TYR A 540 -26.19 -29.80 -4.65
C TYR A 540 -27.64 -29.32 -4.55
N ASP A 541 -28.23 -29.00 -5.69
CA ASP A 541 -29.61 -28.54 -5.86
C ASP A 541 -30.65 -29.69 -5.82
N ASN A 542 -30.19 -30.93 -5.74
CA ASN A 542 -31.02 -32.09 -5.65
C ASN A 542 -30.56 -33.00 -4.51
N TYR A 543 -31.53 -33.52 -3.73
CA TYR A 543 -31.21 -34.56 -2.76
C TYR A 543 -30.78 -35.85 -3.46
N THR A 544 -29.69 -36.42 -3.01
CA THR A 544 -29.19 -37.73 -3.49
C THR A 544 -28.75 -38.58 -2.31
N SER A 545 -29.06 -39.89 -2.41
CA SER A 545 -28.69 -40.86 -1.37
C SER A 545 -27.18 -41.13 -1.28
N ASN A 546 -26.40 -40.69 -2.28
CA ASN A 546 -24.97 -40.86 -2.35
C ASN A 546 -24.33 -39.57 -2.90
N VAL A 547 -23.52 -38.94 -2.12
CA VAL A 547 -22.86 -37.68 -2.48
C VAL A 547 -21.36 -37.93 -2.66
N THR A 548 -20.77 -37.36 -3.69
CA THR A 548 -19.31 -37.39 -3.91
C THR A 548 -18.74 -35.99 -3.71
N ILE A 549 -17.95 -35.81 -2.67
CA ILE A 549 -17.34 -34.50 -2.35
C ILE A 549 -15.82 -34.67 -2.31
N ALA A 550 -15.10 -33.80 -3.01
CA ALA A 550 -13.66 -33.85 -3.16
C ALA A 550 -13.15 -35.25 -3.59
N GLY A 551 -13.88 -35.93 -4.47
CA GLY A 551 -13.56 -37.26 -4.98
C GLY A 551 -13.84 -38.43 -4.00
N LYS A 552 -14.41 -38.15 -2.82
CA LYS A 552 -14.78 -39.17 -1.83
C LYS A 552 -16.30 -39.34 -1.80
N ARG A 553 -16.74 -40.57 -1.90
CA ARG A 553 -18.16 -40.91 -1.75
C ARG A 553 -18.55 -40.79 -0.29
N GLN A 554 -19.60 -40.02 0.01
CA GLN A 554 -20.19 -39.87 1.33
C GLN A 554 -21.50 -40.63 1.36
N SER A 555 -21.73 -41.44 2.40
CA SER A 555 -23.00 -42.10 2.66
C SER A 555 -23.65 -41.48 3.89
N TRP A 556 -24.98 -41.48 3.92
CA TRP A 556 -25.71 -41.00 5.09
C TRP A 556 -25.53 -41.98 6.25
N ALA A 557 -25.03 -41.49 7.37
CA ALA A 557 -24.75 -42.25 8.58
C ALA A 557 -25.83 -42.08 9.65
N TYR A 558 -26.42 -40.89 9.69
CA TYR A 558 -27.45 -40.58 10.69
C TYR A 558 -28.67 -39.92 10.03
N LEU A 559 -29.82 -40.12 10.66
CA LEU A 559 -31.06 -39.38 10.41
C LEU A 559 -31.45 -38.64 11.66
N LEU A 560 -31.47 -37.32 11.58
CA LEU A 560 -31.95 -36.42 12.62
C LEU A 560 -33.35 -35.97 12.26
N ARG A 561 -34.30 -36.09 13.22
CA ARG A 561 -35.64 -35.55 13.10
C ARG A 561 -35.88 -34.56 14.22
N ALA A 562 -36.20 -33.34 13.85
CA ALA A 562 -36.57 -32.27 14.79
C ALA A 562 -38.03 -31.90 14.53
N THR A 563 -38.89 -32.10 15.54
CA THR A 563 -40.31 -31.72 15.47
C THR A 563 -40.49 -30.38 16.13
N TYR A 564 -41.05 -29.42 15.41
CA TYR A 564 -41.25 -28.04 15.83
C TYR A 564 -42.71 -27.78 16.21
N GLN A 565 -42.87 -26.86 17.15
CA GLN A 565 -44.17 -26.35 17.59
C GLN A 565 -44.03 -24.83 17.84
N TRP A 566 -45.06 -24.05 17.49
CA TRP A 566 -45.13 -22.60 17.73
C TRP A 566 -46.50 -22.18 18.23
N THR A 567 -46.63 -20.96 18.78
CA THR A 567 -47.76 -20.55 19.61
C THR A 567 -49.04 -20.18 18.85
N ASN A 568 -48.98 -19.90 17.55
CA ASN A 568 -50.12 -19.42 16.74
C ASN A 568 -50.88 -20.51 15.98
N VAL A 569 -50.66 -21.77 16.30
CA VAL A 569 -51.22 -22.91 15.59
C VAL A 569 -52.22 -23.65 16.49
N GLU A 570 -53.27 -24.22 15.90
CA GLU A 570 -54.24 -25.08 16.62
C GLU A 570 -53.53 -26.20 17.38
N GLU A 571 -53.98 -26.51 18.62
CA GLU A 571 -53.36 -27.57 19.42
C GLU A 571 -53.18 -28.87 18.61
N GLY A 572 -51.92 -29.26 18.37
CA GLY A 572 -51.53 -30.49 17.67
C GLY A 572 -50.92 -30.34 16.27
N GLN A 573 -50.81 -29.13 15.72
CA GLN A 573 -50.04 -28.94 14.48
C GLN A 573 -48.54 -28.86 14.84
N THR A 574 -47.79 -29.78 14.26
CA THR A 574 -46.31 -29.82 14.41
C THR A 574 -45.74 -30.10 13.04
N GLU A 575 -44.62 -29.49 12.73
CA GLU A 575 -43.82 -29.80 11.55
C GLU A 575 -42.53 -30.49 11.95
N THR A 576 -42.06 -31.40 11.10
CA THR A 576 -40.86 -32.18 11.36
C THR A 576 -39.86 -31.96 10.23
N ALA A 577 -38.68 -31.45 10.59
CA ALA A 577 -37.54 -31.38 9.70
C ALA A 577 -36.75 -32.69 9.75
N GLU A 578 -36.50 -33.27 8.58
CA GLU A 578 -35.67 -34.48 8.42
C GLU A 578 -34.34 -34.14 7.77
N LEU A 579 -33.23 -34.40 8.51
CA LEU A 579 -31.86 -34.14 8.07
C LEU A 579 -31.08 -35.46 8.02
N TYR A 580 -30.62 -35.81 6.83
CA TYR A 580 -29.64 -36.89 6.63
C TYR A 580 -28.25 -36.33 6.84
N ILE A 581 -27.43 -36.97 7.64
CA ILE A 581 -26.11 -36.47 8.05
C ILE A 581 -25.05 -37.52 7.69
N SER A 582 -23.96 -37.07 7.09
CA SER A 582 -22.82 -37.92 6.72
C SER A 582 -22.07 -38.46 7.95
N GLU A 583 -21.16 -39.39 7.73
CA GLU A 583 -20.30 -39.90 8.78
C GLU A 583 -19.39 -38.81 9.34
N LEU A 584 -19.20 -38.77 10.66
CA LEU A 584 -18.28 -37.89 11.35
C LEU A 584 -16.85 -38.36 11.13
N THR A 585 -16.11 -37.71 10.25
CA THR A 585 -14.72 -38.07 9.92
C THR A 585 -13.69 -37.31 10.76
N GLY A 586 -14.12 -36.55 11.76
CA GLY A 586 -13.24 -35.86 12.72
C GLY A 586 -12.61 -34.56 12.19
N GLY A 587 -13.20 -33.91 11.18
CA GLY A 587 -12.80 -32.61 10.64
C GLY A 587 -13.87 -31.54 10.79
N PRO A 588 -13.59 -30.30 10.37
CA PRO A 588 -14.54 -29.19 10.38
C PRO A 588 -15.58 -29.27 9.24
N PHE A 589 -15.78 -30.45 8.66
CA PHE A 589 -16.62 -30.65 7.49
C PHE A 589 -17.65 -31.76 7.76
N LEU A 590 -18.93 -31.41 7.66
CA LEU A 590 -20.06 -32.31 7.83
C LEU A 590 -21.12 -32.02 6.78
N VAL A 591 -21.54 -33.04 6.06
CA VAL A 591 -22.53 -32.91 4.98
C VAL A 591 -23.88 -33.29 5.50
N GLY A 592 -24.86 -32.47 5.15
CA GLY A 592 -26.28 -32.74 5.36
C GLY A 592 -27.05 -32.89 4.05
N GLY A 593 -28.19 -33.52 4.13
CA GLY A 593 -29.17 -33.56 3.06
C GLY A 593 -30.58 -33.58 3.62
N SER A 594 -31.53 -32.96 2.93
CA SER A 594 -32.96 -33.02 3.27
C SER A 594 -33.78 -33.39 2.03
N ILE A 595 -34.68 -34.35 2.19
CA ILE A 595 -35.63 -34.72 1.13
C ILE A 595 -36.71 -33.64 1.00
N ASP A 596 -37.10 -33.05 2.12
CA ASP A 596 -38.17 -32.04 2.18
C ASP A 596 -37.78 -30.76 1.46
N VAL A 597 -36.53 -30.32 1.66
CA VAL A 597 -35.95 -29.16 0.97
C VAL A 597 -35.39 -29.55 -0.41
N GLY A 598 -35.13 -30.82 -0.64
CA GLY A 598 -34.63 -31.35 -1.91
C GLY A 598 -33.16 -31.09 -2.16
N THR A 599 -32.33 -30.83 -1.13
CA THR A 599 -30.95 -30.34 -1.31
C THR A 599 -29.91 -31.11 -0.50
N VAL A 600 -28.63 -30.92 -0.86
CA VAL A 600 -27.45 -31.34 -0.08
C VAL A 600 -26.61 -30.12 0.25
N PHE A 601 -26.13 -30.04 1.47
CA PHE A 601 -25.46 -28.86 2.03
C PHE A 601 -24.36 -29.22 3.01
N GLU A 602 -23.49 -28.26 3.30
CA GLU A 602 -22.47 -28.30 4.36
C GLU A 602 -23.04 -27.59 5.60
N PHE A 603 -22.97 -28.25 6.74
CA PHE A 603 -23.36 -27.63 8.01
C PHE A 603 -22.35 -26.56 8.45
N ASP A 604 -22.84 -25.58 9.22
CA ASP A 604 -21.98 -24.61 9.89
C ASP A 604 -21.25 -25.24 11.09
N GLN A 605 -20.21 -24.54 11.59
CA GLN A 605 -19.37 -25.05 12.66
C GLN A 605 -20.17 -25.22 13.97
N THR A 606 -21.15 -24.38 14.22
CA THR A 606 -21.99 -24.42 15.41
C THR A 606 -22.78 -25.73 15.48
N PHE A 607 -23.40 -26.10 14.35
CA PHE A 607 -24.11 -27.37 14.24
C PHE A 607 -23.14 -28.58 14.35
N ILE A 608 -21.99 -28.52 13.68
CA ILE A 608 -20.99 -29.61 13.70
C ILE A 608 -20.55 -29.90 15.13
N ASP A 609 -20.19 -28.88 15.88
CA ASP A 609 -19.72 -29.00 17.28
C ASP A 609 -20.81 -29.57 18.20
N ALA A 610 -22.02 -29.05 18.06
CA ALA A 610 -23.17 -29.47 18.85
C ALA A 610 -23.58 -30.92 18.54
N PHE A 611 -23.64 -31.29 17.25
CA PHE A 611 -23.97 -32.63 16.81
C PHE A 611 -22.88 -33.64 17.21
N SER A 612 -21.62 -33.32 16.95
CA SER A 612 -20.49 -34.17 17.32
C SER A 612 -20.44 -34.45 18.81
N THR A 613 -20.58 -33.41 19.63
CA THR A 613 -20.61 -33.55 21.10
C THR A 613 -21.77 -34.44 21.54
N THR A 614 -22.92 -34.29 20.93
CA THR A 614 -24.12 -35.10 21.26
C THR A 614 -23.90 -36.57 20.93
N VAL A 615 -23.41 -36.86 19.73
CA VAL A 615 -23.23 -38.24 19.27
C VAL A 615 -22.05 -38.92 19.98
N PHE A 616 -20.89 -38.30 20.11
CA PHE A 616 -19.73 -38.90 20.76
C PHE A 616 -19.92 -39.14 22.27
N ASN A 617 -20.50 -38.22 23.00
CA ASN A 617 -20.75 -38.40 24.43
C ASN A 617 -21.67 -39.59 24.73
N ARG A 618 -22.57 -39.96 23.82
CA ARG A 618 -23.46 -41.12 23.99
C ARG A 618 -22.78 -42.41 23.59
N VAL A 619 -22.08 -42.44 22.46
CA VAL A 619 -21.32 -43.62 22.02
C VAL A 619 -20.25 -44.01 23.04
N MET A 620 -19.58 -43.05 23.69
CA MET A 620 -18.59 -43.32 24.77
C MET A 620 -19.26 -43.85 26.06
N ARG A 621 -20.53 -43.48 26.35
CA ARG A 621 -21.25 -44.02 27.53
C ARG A 621 -21.76 -45.44 27.35
N GLU A 622 -21.98 -45.87 26.11
CA GLU A 622 -22.47 -47.21 25.78
C GLU A 622 -21.35 -48.20 25.42
N ALA A 623 -20.11 -47.73 25.24
CA ALA A 623 -18.97 -48.63 25.10
C ALA A 623 -18.81 -49.45 26.40
N PRO A 624 -18.79 -50.82 26.35
CA PRO A 624 -18.59 -51.61 27.53
C PRO A 624 -17.29 -51.16 28.22
N GLN A 625 -17.37 -50.67 29.45
CA GLN A 625 -16.20 -50.50 30.27
C GLN A 625 -15.62 -51.88 30.49
N GLU A 626 -14.59 -52.28 29.71
CA GLU A 626 -13.80 -53.43 30.07
C GLU A 626 -13.30 -53.19 31.49
N PRO A 627 -13.49 -54.16 32.42
CA PRO A 627 -13.03 -54.02 33.79
C PRO A 627 -11.52 -53.78 33.73
N PHE A 628 -11.04 -52.72 34.34
CA PHE A 628 -9.65 -52.39 34.53
C PHE A 628 -8.96 -53.61 35.19
N ASP A 629 -8.13 -54.29 34.43
CA ASP A 629 -7.30 -55.39 34.95
C ASP A 629 -6.04 -54.77 35.60
N PRO A 630 -5.90 -54.83 36.93
CA PRO A 630 -4.79 -54.20 37.65
C PRO A 630 -3.47 -54.92 37.44
N ASP A 631 -3.43 -56.07 36.71
CA ASP A 631 -2.23 -56.90 36.55
C ASP A 631 -1.48 -56.66 35.22
N ILE A 632 -1.87 -55.66 34.39
CA ILE A 632 -1.09 -55.30 33.21
C ILE A 632 0.00 -54.30 33.61
N PRO A 633 1.30 -54.66 33.54
CA PRO A 633 2.38 -53.76 33.89
C PRO A 633 2.45 -52.58 32.89
N LEU A 634 2.45 -51.37 33.41
CA LEU A 634 2.70 -50.13 32.67
C LEU A 634 4.08 -50.22 32.01
N LEU A 635 4.13 -50.27 30.71
CA LEU A 635 5.37 -50.14 29.93
C LEU A 635 5.92 -48.71 30.14
N ASP A 636 7.09 -48.66 30.82
CA ASP A 636 7.86 -47.45 31.02
C ASP A 636 8.23 -46.81 29.67
N ALA A 637 7.70 -45.63 29.42
CA ALA A 637 8.09 -44.79 28.30
C ALA A 637 9.39 -44.03 28.63
N GLN A 638 10.53 -44.75 28.56
CA GLN A 638 11.86 -44.13 28.48
C GLN A 638 12.73 -44.86 27.44
N SER A 639 12.82 -44.30 26.25
CA SER A 639 13.99 -44.47 25.39
C SER A 639 14.15 -43.21 24.51
N GLU A 640 15.19 -42.44 24.82
CA GLU A 640 15.75 -41.36 24.03
C GLU A 640 16.12 -41.83 22.62
N PRO A 641 15.99 -41.00 21.60
CA PRO A 641 16.54 -41.30 20.28
C PRO A 641 18.04 -40.98 20.24
N ALA A 642 18.82 -41.99 19.89
CA ALA A 642 20.25 -41.89 19.60
C ALA A 642 20.51 -40.99 18.37
N ASN A 643 21.51 -40.12 18.52
CA ASN A 643 22.16 -39.36 17.46
C ASN A 643 22.66 -40.26 16.33
N ALA A 644 22.24 -40.00 15.11
CA ALA A 644 22.90 -40.46 13.89
C ALA A 644 23.67 -39.29 13.28
N THR A 645 24.99 -39.33 13.38
CA THR A 645 25.93 -38.54 12.57
C THR A 645 25.92 -39.08 11.14
N VAL A 646 25.81 -38.17 10.18
CA VAL A 646 26.01 -38.45 8.75
C VAL A 646 27.38 -37.92 8.34
N ASP A 647 28.14 -38.77 7.71
CA ASP A 647 29.28 -38.43 6.85
C ASP A 647 28.85 -37.77 5.56
#